data_ff0a0dd4c1cee99760c24eec52ef4ef5
#
_entry.id   ff0a0dd4c1cee99760c24eec52ef4ef5
#
_cell.length_a   1.000
_cell.length_b   1.000
_cell.length_c   1.000
_cell.angle_alpha   90.00
_cell.angle_beta   90.00
_cell.angle_gamma   90.00
#
_symmetry.space_group_name_H-M   'P 1'
#
loop_
_entity.id
_entity.type
_entity.pdbx_description
1 polymer ?
#
loop_
_entity_poly.entity_id
_entity_poly.type
_entity_poly.pdbx_seq_one_letter_code
_entity_poly.pdbx_strand_id
1 'polypeptide(L)'
;MSSYSEDLRSAALAYHRLPRPGKLEIQASKPLANQRDLALAYSPGVAAACTEIANNPAEAASLTARANLVAVVSNGTAVLGLGNIGPLASKPVMEGKAVLFKKFAGIDVFDIEIAADTIDRVVETVAALEPTFGGINLEDIKGPECFEIEARLKERMKIPVFHDDQHGTAIIVGAAIKNALSLAGKQLSEVKIVTSGAGAAAIACLNLLVSMGAQRKNIWVCDIDGVVHEGRNTLMDPWKAVYAQKTDKRTLAEVIGGADIFLGLSAGGVLKPELLKQMAEKPLIMALANPNPEIMPEEARAARPDAMICTGRSDFPNQVNNVLCFPFIFRGALDVGATAINEAMKQAAVDAIAQLAQDPPSDAVSRGFDTGETQGFGPGSLIPSPFDPRLILRIAPAVAKAAMDSGVATRPIKNFDEYTALLERFAFRSGLIMKPVFAKAKTQPVRVIYAEGEDERVLRATQVVLEEKLARPILVGRPSVVEARINRFGLSIKASQDFDLINPEDDPRYRSYVQSYIEVAGRRGVTPDAARTVVRTNATVIAALAVVRGEADAMICGVEGRYMSHLRHVREIIGFMPGVSDFAALALTITSKGAYFIGDTQVRPNPTAEELAEMASLAANHVTRFNIKPKIAFVSHSDFGGYDTESSRKMRQATALLKQHRPDLEADGEMQGDTALSATARKFASIAASAST
;
A
#
# COMPACT_ATOMS: atom_id res chain seq x y z
N MET A 1 -3.67 -30.32 4.54
CA MET A 1 -3.30 -29.52 3.36
C MET A 1 -4.47 -28.61 3.07
N SER A 2 -4.29 -27.30 3.23
CA SER A 2 -5.36 -26.32 3.08
C SER A 2 -5.86 -26.29 1.63
N SER A 3 -7.16 -26.19 1.46
CA SER A 3 -7.86 -26.04 0.18
C SER A 3 -7.64 -24.63 -0.40
N TYR A 4 -6.42 -24.27 -0.73
CA TYR A 4 -6.22 -23.23 -1.72
C TYR A 4 -6.75 -23.79 -3.05
N SER A 5 -7.60 -23.03 -3.74
CA SER A 5 -7.99 -23.43 -5.09
C SER A 5 -6.70 -23.64 -5.92
N GLU A 6 -6.67 -24.63 -6.79
CA GLU A 6 -5.52 -24.90 -7.67
C GLU A 6 -5.10 -23.63 -8.45
N ASP A 7 -6.08 -22.77 -8.75
CA ASP A 7 -5.90 -21.47 -9.42
C ASP A 7 -5.12 -20.48 -8.56
N LEU A 8 -5.42 -20.35 -7.27
CA LEU A 8 -4.67 -19.46 -6.36
C LEU A 8 -3.24 -19.96 -6.17
N ARG A 9 -3.05 -21.27 -6.07
CA ARG A 9 -1.72 -21.87 -5.98
C ARG A 9 -0.88 -21.58 -7.21
N SER A 10 -1.44 -21.76 -8.41
CA SER A 10 -0.77 -21.45 -9.69
C SER A 10 -0.42 -19.97 -9.81
N ALA A 11 -1.36 -19.08 -9.48
CA ALA A 11 -1.15 -17.63 -9.47
C ALA A 11 -0.04 -17.20 -8.50
N ALA A 12 -0.02 -17.76 -7.28
CA ALA A 12 1.01 -17.49 -6.29
C ALA A 12 2.39 -17.93 -6.76
N LEU A 13 2.51 -19.12 -7.36
CA LEU A 13 3.78 -19.60 -7.90
C LEU A 13 4.26 -18.74 -9.08
N ALA A 14 3.35 -18.30 -9.97
CA ALA A 14 3.67 -17.39 -11.06
C ALA A 14 4.16 -16.03 -10.52
N TYR A 15 3.48 -15.48 -9.51
CA TYR A 15 3.86 -14.22 -8.87
C TYR A 15 5.29 -14.25 -8.30
N HIS A 16 5.70 -15.37 -7.70
CA HIS A 16 7.06 -15.50 -7.14
C HIS A 16 8.14 -15.75 -8.21
N ARG A 17 7.77 -16.20 -9.42
CA ARG A 17 8.71 -16.52 -10.51
C ARG A 17 8.88 -15.41 -11.53
N LEU A 18 7.84 -14.60 -11.74
CA LEU A 18 7.75 -13.65 -12.86
C LEU A 18 7.58 -12.20 -12.37
N PRO A 19 8.12 -11.19 -13.15
CA PRO A 19 9.00 -11.32 -14.30
C PRO A 19 10.43 -11.76 -13.94
N ARG A 20 10.80 -11.67 -12.65
CA ARG A 20 12.07 -12.13 -12.06
C ARG A 20 11.75 -12.93 -10.78
N PRO A 21 12.57 -13.95 -10.45
CA PRO A 21 12.40 -14.67 -9.20
C PRO A 21 12.55 -13.76 -7.97
N GLY A 22 11.73 -14.03 -6.94
CA GLY A 22 11.74 -13.28 -5.68
C GLY A 22 10.91 -11.99 -5.73
N LYS A 23 10.89 -11.27 -4.61
CA LYS A 23 10.11 -10.03 -4.41
C LYS A 23 10.99 -8.83 -4.07
N LEU A 24 12.29 -9.04 -3.87
CA LEU A 24 13.23 -7.99 -3.48
C LEU A 24 14.23 -7.71 -4.61
N GLU A 25 14.59 -6.45 -4.74
CA GLU A 25 15.66 -5.94 -5.58
C GLU A 25 16.47 -4.91 -4.80
N ILE A 26 17.81 -4.98 -4.88
CA ILE A 26 18.71 -4.00 -4.27
C ILE A 26 19.09 -3.00 -5.34
N GLN A 27 18.78 -1.72 -5.11
CA GLN A 27 19.06 -0.63 -6.04
C GLN A 27 19.96 0.43 -5.40
N ALA A 28 20.95 0.91 -6.16
CA ALA A 28 21.78 2.03 -5.72
C ALA A 28 20.94 3.31 -5.57
N SER A 29 21.10 4.01 -4.45
CA SER A 29 20.40 5.26 -4.15
C SER A 29 21.10 6.50 -4.73
N LYS A 30 22.34 6.36 -5.21
CA LYS A 30 23.17 7.44 -5.74
C LYS A 30 23.65 7.08 -7.15
N PRO A 31 23.82 8.09 -8.04
CA PRO A 31 24.35 7.85 -9.37
C PRO A 31 25.81 7.42 -9.32
N LEU A 32 26.21 6.58 -10.26
CA LEU A 32 27.61 6.22 -10.53
C LEU A 32 27.82 6.27 -12.04
N ALA A 33 27.95 7.48 -12.61
CA ALA A 33 27.96 7.70 -14.05
C ALA A 33 29.34 8.12 -14.59
N ASN A 34 30.24 8.57 -13.72
CA ASN A 34 31.53 9.12 -14.14
C ASN A 34 32.61 8.85 -13.06
N GLN A 35 33.88 9.20 -13.39
CA GLN A 35 35.03 8.96 -12.52
C GLN A 35 34.98 9.76 -11.21
N ARG A 36 34.34 10.94 -11.21
CA ARG A 36 34.13 11.72 -9.98
C ARG A 36 33.16 10.99 -9.05
N ASP A 37 32.08 10.46 -9.57
CA ASP A 37 31.11 9.69 -8.78
C ASP A 37 31.78 8.46 -8.15
N LEU A 38 32.62 7.76 -8.94
CA LEU A 38 33.41 6.63 -8.46
C LEU A 38 34.37 7.04 -7.33
N ALA A 39 35.06 8.16 -7.46
CA ALA A 39 35.96 8.67 -6.46
C ALA A 39 35.23 9.05 -5.15
N LEU A 40 34.02 9.57 -5.23
CA LEU A 40 33.20 9.89 -4.07
C LEU A 40 32.57 8.64 -3.43
N ALA A 41 32.09 7.70 -4.25
CA ALA A 41 31.36 6.51 -3.80
C ALA A 41 32.29 5.42 -3.22
N TYR A 42 33.54 5.36 -3.69
CA TYR A 42 34.46 4.31 -3.30
C TYR A 42 35.85 4.86 -2.93
N SER A 43 36.80 4.93 -3.85
CA SER A 43 38.18 5.35 -3.53
C SER A 43 38.57 6.61 -4.32
N PRO A 44 39.12 7.64 -3.68
CA PRO A 44 39.53 7.75 -2.25
C PRO A 44 38.47 8.34 -1.31
N GLY A 45 37.37 8.89 -1.83
CA GLY A 45 36.42 9.72 -1.07
C GLY A 45 35.70 9.01 0.09
N VAL A 46 35.47 7.69 -0.02
CA VAL A 46 34.83 6.90 1.04
C VAL A 46 35.58 6.96 2.37
N ALA A 47 36.90 7.15 2.34
CA ALA A 47 37.73 7.24 3.54
C ALA A 47 37.27 8.38 4.49
N ALA A 48 36.77 9.48 3.94
CA ALA A 48 36.25 10.58 4.74
C ALA A 48 35.04 10.15 5.59
N ALA A 49 34.07 9.46 5.00
CA ALA A 49 32.92 8.93 5.72
C ALA A 49 33.33 7.87 6.77
N CYS A 50 34.27 6.99 6.45
CA CYS A 50 34.79 6.00 7.40
C CYS A 50 35.46 6.66 8.60
N THR A 51 36.28 7.71 8.37
CA THR A 51 36.96 8.45 9.43
C THR A 51 35.95 9.18 10.33
N GLU A 52 34.93 9.79 9.75
CA GLU A 52 33.91 10.49 10.50
C GLU A 52 33.11 9.54 11.42
N ILE A 53 32.73 8.37 10.90
CA ILE A 53 32.05 7.34 11.70
C ILE A 53 32.97 6.76 12.79
N ALA A 54 34.27 6.57 12.51
CA ALA A 54 35.23 6.09 13.51
C ALA A 54 35.40 7.08 14.67
N ASN A 55 35.37 8.38 14.37
CA ASN A 55 35.44 9.44 15.38
C ASN A 55 34.13 9.65 16.13
N ASN A 56 33.00 9.50 15.44
CA ASN A 56 31.67 9.64 15.99
C ASN A 56 30.72 8.56 15.43
N PRO A 57 30.55 7.41 16.13
CA PRO A 57 29.70 6.32 15.65
C PRO A 57 28.25 6.69 15.34
N ALA A 58 27.73 7.80 15.91
CA ALA A 58 26.38 8.27 15.63
C ALA A 58 26.21 8.71 14.15
N GLU A 59 27.31 9.12 13.49
CA GLU A 59 27.29 9.51 12.08
C GLU A 59 27.01 8.35 11.13
N ALA A 60 27.10 7.10 11.57
CA ALA A 60 26.66 5.97 10.77
C ALA A 60 25.19 6.09 10.33
N ALA A 61 24.37 6.79 11.12
CA ALA A 61 22.95 7.02 10.81
C ALA A 61 22.73 8.02 9.66
N SER A 62 23.63 8.99 9.47
CA SER A 62 23.57 10.04 8.44
C SER A 62 24.36 9.69 7.18
N LEU A 63 25.45 8.92 7.33
CA LEU A 63 26.40 8.63 6.26
C LEU A 63 26.16 7.28 5.58
N THR A 64 25.32 6.42 6.16
CA THR A 64 25.00 5.09 5.63
C THR A 64 23.49 4.81 5.58
N ALA A 65 23.11 3.70 4.97
CA ALA A 65 21.72 3.24 4.95
C ALA A 65 21.23 2.71 6.32
N ARG A 66 22.12 2.55 7.32
CA ARG A 66 21.85 1.89 8.59
C ARG A 66 20.60 2.41 9.32
N ALA A 67 20.38 3.72 9.33
CA ALA A 67 19.24 4.33 10.03
C ALA A 67 17.86 3.94 9.46
N ASN A 68 17.82 3.48 8.20
CA ASN A 68 16.59 3.06 7.52
C ASN A 68 16.57 1.57 7.16
N LEU A 69 17.47 0.77 7.69
CA LEU A 69 17.65 -0.63 7.33
C LEU A 69 17.32 -1.55 8.51
N VAL A 70 16.36 -2.47 8.31
CA VAL A 70 15.93 -3.47 9.29
C VAL A 70 16.33 -4.87 8.80
N ALA A 71 16.79 -5.74 9.70
CA ALA A 71 16.88 -7.17 9.42
C ALA A 71 15.56 -7.85 9.82
N VAL A 72 14.97 -8.60 8.90
CA VAL A 72 13.93 -9.59 9.22
C VAL A 72 14.62 -10.94 9.37
N VAL A 73 14.68 -11.45 10.60
CA VAL A 73 15.45 -12.65 10.93
C VAL A 73 14.53 -13.82 11.30
N SER A 74 14.75 -14.96 10.65
CA SER A 74 14.00 -16.19 10.91
C SER A 74 14.90 -17.41 10.89
N ASN A 75 14.55 -18.43 11.66
CA ASN A 75 15.09 -19.79 11.51
C ASN A 75 14.04 -20.76 10.94
N GLY A 76 12.86 -20.27 10.57
CA GLY A 76 11.80 -21.03 9.91
C GLY A 76 11.17 -22.13 10.76
N THR A 77 11.15 -21.97 12.09
CA THR A 77 10.65 -23.01 13.02
C THR A 77 9.17 -22.91 13.34
N ALA A 78 8.48 -21.80 12.97
CA ALA A 78 7.04 -21.59 13.22
C ALA A 78 6.35 -20.82 12.09
N VAL A 79 6.56 -21.23 10.84
CA VAL A 79 6.06 -20.52 9.65
C VAL A 79 4.55 -20.73 9.46
N LEU A 80 3.78 -19.67 9.50
CA LEU A 80 2.36 -19.47 9.10
C LEU A 80 1.56 -20.77 8.79
N GLY A 81 1.17 -21.54 9.81
CA GLY A 81 0.37 -22.76 9.64
C GLY A 81 1.08 -23.94 8.96
N LEU A 82 2.35 -23.75 8.53
CA LEU A 82 3.21 -24.80 7.97
C LEU A 82 4.13 -25.42 9.04
N GLY A 83 4.33 -24.70 10.15
CA GLY A 83 5.17 -25.14 11.25
C GLY A 83 6.67 -25.04 10.95
N ASN A 84 7.44 -26.03 11.38
CA ASN A 84 8.88 -26.05 11.17
C ASN A 84 9.23 -26.55 9.76
N ILE A 85 9.41 -25.62 8.83
CA ILE A 85 9.80 -25.92 7.44
C ILE A 85 11.27 -25.54 7.15
N GLY A 86 11.96 -24.99 8.14
CA GLY A 86 13.35 -24.57 8.06
C GLY A 86 13.60 -23.22 7.38
N PRO A 87 14.83 -22.71 7.51
CA PRO A 87 15.16 -21.34 7.09
C PRO A 87 15.02 -21.13 5.58
N LEU A 88 15.46 -22.05 4.74
CA LEU A 88 15.40 -21.87 3.28
C LEU A 88 13.96 -21.79 2.76
N ALA A 89 13.06 -22.61 3.30
CA ALA A 89 11.67 -22.65 2.87
C ALA A 89 10.85 -21.48 3.43
N SER A 90 11.31 -20.80 4.49
CA SER A 90 10.69 -19.60 5.05
C SER A 90 10.97 -18.33 4.24
N LYS A 91 12.03 -18.31 3.40
CA LYS A 91 12.46 -17.13 2.64
C LYS A 91 11.32 -16.41 1.87
N PRO A 92 10.39 -17.06 1.18
CA PRO A 92 9.31 -16.35 0.51
C PRO A 92 8.41 -15.55 1.46
N VAL A 93 8.26 -15.98 2.71
CA VAL A 93 7.49 -15.22 3.73
C VAL A 93 8.29 -13.99 4.16
N MET A 94 9.61 -14.15 4.42
CA MET A 94 10.49 -13.06 4.86
C MET A 94 10.66 -11.98 3.79
N GLU A 95 10.79 -12.36 2.51
CA GLU A 95 10.70 -11.39 1.41
C GLU A 95 9.35 -10.66 1.37
N GLY A 96 8.26 -11.36 1.67
CA GLY A 96 6.93 -10.74 1.80
C GLY A 96 6.90 -9.68 2.90
N LYS A 97 7.46 -9.99 4.07
CA LYS A 97 7.59 -9.06 5.18
C LYS A 97 8.40 -7.81 4.77
N ALA A 98 9.51 -7.99 4.06
CA ALA A 98 10.35 -6.91 3.56
C ALA A 98 9.57 -5.98 2.59
N VAL A 99 8.77 -6.54 1.69
CA VAL A 99 7.90 -5.76 0.78
C VAL A 99 6.91 -4.91 1.57
N LEU A 100 6.32 -5.43 2.64
CA LEU A 100 5.37 -4.69 3.49
C LEU A 100 6.06 -3.53 4.22
N PHE A 101 7.24 -3.73 4.80
CA PHE A 101 8.06 -2.66 5.38
C PHE A 101 8.32 -1.53 4.38
N LYS A 102 8.75 -1.89 3.16
CA LYS A 102 9.05 -0.92 2.10
C LYS A 102 7.80 -0.18 1.65
N LYS A 103 6.73 -0.91 1.40
CA LYS A 103 5.46 -0.35 0.88
C LYS A 103 4.80 0.61 1.85
N PHE A 104 4.69 0.21 3.13
CA PHE A 104 3.89 0.95 4.12
C PHE A 104 4.68 1.99 4.90
N ALA A 105 5.98 1.79 5.08
CA ALA A 105 6.81 2.69 5.89
C ALA A 105 8.09 3.20 5.21
N GLY A 106 8.38 2.79 3.97
CA GLY A 106 9.59 3.21 3.26
C GLY A 106 10.89 2.65 3.84
N ILE A 107 10.80 1.66 4.73
CA ILE A 107 11.95 1.03 5.39
C ILE A 107 12.57 0.00 4.45
N ASP A 108 13.88 0.04 4.32
CA ASP A 108 14.64 -0.97 3.61
C ASP A 108 14.87 -2.19 4.50
N VAL A 109 14.84 -3.38 3.92
CA VAL A 109 14.97 -4.64 4.68
C VAL A 109 15.90 -5.60 3.96
N PHE A 110 16.76 -6.24 4.75
CA PHE A 110 17.35 -7.52 4.36
C PHE A 110 16.68 -8.65 5.16
N ASP A 111 16.14 -9.63 4.45
CA ASP A 111 15.66 -10.86 5.03
C ASP A 111 16.85 -11.82 5.25
N ILE A 112 16.99 -12.30 6.49
CA ILE A 112 18.14 -13.08 6.97
C ILE A 112 17.62 -14.41 7.52
N GLU A 113 17.64 -15.43 6.71
CA GLU A 113 17.28 -16.79 7.12
C GLU A 113 18.53 -17.49 7.69
N ILE A 114 18.48 -17.83 8.98
CA ILE A 114 19.61 -18.39 9.68
C ILE A 114 19.46 -19.89 9.96
N ALA A 115 20.46 -20.68 9.57
CA ALA A 115 20.55 -22.10 9.90
C ALA A 115 21.09 -22.28 11.33
N ALA A 116 20.27 -21.92 12.32
CA ALA A 116 20.60 -21.99 13.73
C ALA A 116 19.56 -22.83 14.48
N ASP A 117 19.98 -23.83 15.15
CA ASP A 117 19.21 -24.88 15.82
C ASP A 117 19.15 -24.72 17.35
N THR A 118 19.96 -23.84 17.92
CA THR A 118 20.02 -23.57 19.35
C THR A 118 19.81 -22.08 19.63
N ILE A 119 19.26 -21.78 20.79
CA ILE A 119 19.06 -20.40 21.27
C ILE A 119 20.36 -19.60 21.22
N ASP A 120 21.45 -20.20 21.71
CA ASP A 120 22.77 -19.54 21.75
C ASP A 120 23.25 -19.13 20.34
N ARG A 121 23.13 -20.05 19.36
CA ARG A 121 23.55 -19.75 17.99
C ARG A 121 22.69 -18.65 17.36
N VAL A 122 21.38 -18.65 17.62
CA VAL A 122 20.51 -17.57 17.15
C VAL A 122 20.93 -16.24 17.76
N VAL A 123 21.08 -16.18 19.08
CA VAL A 123 21.46 -14.96 19.81
C VAL A 123 22.81 -14.43 19.35
N GLU A 124 23.84 -15.28 19.25
CA GLU A 124 25.19 -14.88 18.81
C GLU A 124 25.16 -14.35 17.36
N THR A 125 24.47 -15.06 16.46
CA THR A 125 24.40 -14.68 15.06
C THR A 125 23.70 -13.33 14.91
N VAL A 126 22.53 -13.15 15.54
CA VAL A 126 21.74 -11.91 15.41
C VAL A 126 22.45 -10.72 16.06
N ALA A 127 23.05 -10.91 17.24
CA ALA A 127 23.80 -9.85 17.90
C ALA A 127 25.00 -9.36 17.07
N ALA A 128 25.67 -10.26 16.34
CA ALA A 128 26.79 -9.92 15.46
C ALA A 128 26.36 -9.05 14.26
N LEU A 129 25.08 -9.01 13.91
CA LEU A 129 24.53 -8.20 12.81
C LEU A 129 24.25 -6.73 13.21
N GLU A 130 24.30 -6.37 14.50
CA GLU A 130 23.97 -5.03 14.99
C GLU A 130 24.64 -3.88 14.24
N PRO A 131 25.93 -3.94 13.85
CA PRO A 131 26.58 -2.84 13.15
C PRO A 131 25.91 -2.46 11.81
N THR A 132 25.26 -3.41 11.15
CA THR A 132 24.64 -3.23 9.83
C THR A 132 23.28 -2.56 9.89
N PHE A 133 22.50 -2.83 10.95
CA PHE A 133 21.07 -2.53 10.99
C PHE A 133 20.71 -1.45 12.00
N GLY A 134 19.61 -0.75 11.72
CA GLY A 134 18.95 0.17 12.65
C GLY A 134 17.93 -0.51 13.57
N GLY A 135 17.51 -1.74 13.25
CA GLY A 135 16.60 -2.56 14.04
C GLY A 135 16.52 -3.99 13.57
N ILE A 136 16.04 -4.88 14.43
CA ILE A 136 15.85 -6.32 14.17
C ILE A 136 14.38 -6.67 14.36
N ASN A 137 13.78 -7.24 13.33
CA ASN A 137 12.47 -7.92 13.39
C ASN A 137 12.70 -9.42 13.44
N LEU A 138 12.35 -10.07 14.55
CA LEU A 138 12.34 -11.53 14.66
C LEU A 138 11.00 -12.05 14.13
N GLU A 139 11.04 -13.08 13.30
CA GLU A 139 9.88 -13.62 12.60
C GLU A 139 9.88 -15.15 12.60
N ASP A 140 8.69 -15.75 12.78
CA ASP A 140 8.48 -17.21 12.63
C ASP A 140 9.42 -18.09 13.46
N ILE A 141 9.81 -17.62 14.66
CA ILE A 141 10.60 -18.39 15.64
C ILE A 141 9.65 -18.99 16.65
N LYS A 142 9.70 -20.31 16.81
CA LYS A 142 8.77 -21.03 17.69
C LYS A 142 8.91 -20.67 19.17
N GLY A 143 7.80 -20.74 19.89
CA GLY A 143 7.81 -20.72 21.36
C GLY A 143 8.08 -22.13 21.94
N PRO A 144 8.67 -22.22 23.16
CA PRO A 144 9.02 -21.09 24.04
C PRO A 144 10.35 -20.38 23.74
N GLU A 145 11.18 -20.92 22.80
CA GLU A 145 12.53 -20.44 22.52
C GLU A 145 12.57 -18.96 22.10
N CYS A 146 11.54 -18.49 21.39
CA CYS A 146 11.45 -17.09 20.94
C CYS A 146 11.45 -16.09 22.10
N PHE A 147 10.90 -16.43 23.25
CA PHE A 147 10.88 -15.56 24.43
C PHE A 147 12.29 -15.32 24.99
N GLU A 148 13.07 -16.40 25.13
CA GLU A 148 14.44 -16.31 25.63
C GLU A 148 15.34 -15.61 24.61
N ILE A 149 15.21 -15.93 23.33
CA ILE A 149 15.99 -15.31 22.24
C ILE A 149 15.77 -13.80 22.26
N GLU A 150 14.52 -13.34 22.28
CA GLU A 150 14.20 -11.92 22.27
C GLU A 150 14.71 -11.22 23.52
N ALA A 151 14.50 -11.80 24.72
CA ALA A 151 14.96 -11.23 25.97
C ALA A 151 16.47 -11.02 25.98
N ARG A 152 17.25 -12.05 25.60
CA ARG A 152 18.71 -11.99 25.57
C ARG A 152 19.24 -11.01 24.53
N LEU A 153 18.58 -10.89 23.38
CA LEU A 153 18.96 -9.91 22.34
C LEU A 153 18.65 -8.48 22.82
N LYS A 154 17.53 -8.23 23.47
CA LYS A 154 17.18 -6.91 24.03
C LYS A 154 18.17 -6.45 25.11
N GLU A 155 18.71 -7.36 25.93
CA GLU A 155 19.73 -7.02 26.92
C GLU A 155 21.08 -6.69 26.26
N ARG A 156 21.40 -7.34 25.16
CA ARG A 156 22.72 -7.27 24.54
C ARG A 156 22.84 -6.17 23.50
N MET A 157 21.79 -5.92 22.72
CA MET A 157 21.81 -5.02 21.58
C MET A 157 21.34 -3.61 21.96
N LYS A 158 21.90 -2.60 21.27
CA LYS A 158 21.57 -1.17 21.45
C LYS A 158 20.72 -0.62 20.32
N ILE A 159 20.07 -1.50 19.58
CA ILE A 159 19.08 -1.19 18.55
C ILE A 159 17.78 -1.93 18.87
N PRO A 160 16.61 -1.48 18.37
CA PRO A 160 15.34 -2.15 18.59
C PRO A 160 15.38 -3.62 18.15
N VAL A 161 14.98 -4.53 19.06
CA VAL A 161 14.68 -5.93 18.77
C VAL A 161 13.20 -6.15 19.06
N PHE A 162 12.48 -6.67 18.08
CA PHE A 162 11.02 -6.80 18.14
C PHE A 162 10.59 -8.10 17.46
N HIS A 163 9.90 -8.96 18.19
CA HIS A 163 9.34 -10.19 17.63
C HIS A 163 7.90 -9.92 17.19
N ASP A 164 7.67 -9.88 15.89
CA ASP A 164 6.37 -9.43 15.35
C ASP A 164 5.22 -10.37 15.69
N ASP A 165 5.41 -11.70 15.61
CA ASP A 165 4.37 -12.68 15.97
C ASP A 165 3.90 -12.55 17.42
N GLN A 166 4.77 -12.08 18.31
CA GLN A 166 4.43 -11.78 19.69
C GLN A 166 3.76 -10.41 19.80
N HIS A 167 4.50 -9.37 19.50
CA HIS A 167 4.13 -8.00 19.84
C HIS A 167 3.25 -7.31 18.80
N GLY A 168 3.44 -7.61 17.49
CA GLY A 168 2.58 -7.07 16.44
C GLY A 168 1.15 -7.53 16.64
N THR A 169 0.95 -8.84 16.82
CA THR A 169 -0.38 -9.41 17.12
C THR A 169 -0.97 -8.84 18.41
N ALA A 170 -0.16 -8.75 19.48
CA ALA A 170 -0.61 -8.23 20.77
C ALA A 170 -1.12 -6.78 20.68
N ILE A 171 -0.42 -5.91 19.97
CA ILE A 171 -0.78 -4.50 19.79
C ILE A 171 -2.13 -4.37 19.09
N ILE A 172 -2.37 -5.13 18.03
CA ILE A 172 -3.62 -5.05 17.26
C ILE A 172 -4.78 -5.66 18.04
N VAL A 173 -4.56 -6.78 18.72
CA VAL A 173 -5.51 -7.37 19.66
C VAL A 173 -5.88 -6.36 20.76
N GLY A 174 -4.89 -5.69 21.34
CA GLY A 174 -5.10 -4.64 22.33
C GLY A 174 -5.96 -3.48 21.83
N ALA A 175 -5.70 -3.01 20.61
CA ALA A 175 -6.49 -1.94 19.98
C ALA A 175 -7.94 -2.37 19.70
N ALA A 176 -8.14 -3.58 19.16
CA ALA A 176 -9.47 -4.12 18.92
C ALA A 176 -10.27 -4.29 20.20
N ILE A 177 -9.65 -4.84 21.26
CA ILE A 177 -10.28 -5.02 22.58
C ILE A 177 -10.64 -3.67 23.20
N LYS A 178 -9.74 -2.66 23.16
CA LYS A 178 -10.01 -1.32 23.66
C LYS A 178 -11.27 -0.73 23.02
N ASN A 179 -11.40 -0.83 21.71
CA ASN A 179 -12.54 -0.32 20.98
C ASN A 179 -13.82 -1.14 21.21
N ALA A 180 -13.73 -2.46 21.24
CA ALA A 180 -14.87 -3.31 21.54
C ALA A 180 -15.44 -3.08 22.94
N LEU A 181 -14.57 -2.93 23.95
CA LEU A 181 -14.99 -2.63 25.31
C LEU A 181 -15.64 -1.25 25.42
N SER A 182 -15.13 -0.25 24.70
CA SER A 182 -15.77 1.07 24.61
C SER A 182 -17.20 0.98 24.07
N LEU A 183 -17.41 0.21 22.98
CA LEU A 183 -18.75 -0.01 22.41
C LEU A 183 -19.67 -0.84 23.31
N ALA A 184 -19.11 -1.79 24.07
CA ALA A 184 -19.87 -2.61 24.99
C ALA A 184 -20.17 -1.90 26.33
N GLY A 185 -19.49 -0.78 26.64
CA GLY A 185 -19.58 -0.09 27.91
C GLY A 185 -18.92 -0.85 29.08
N LYS A 186 -17.86 -1.64 28.79
CA LYS A 186 -17.18 -2.50 29.78
C LYS A 186 -15.77 -1.99 30.08
N GLN A 187 -15.26 -2.33 31.28
CA GLN A 187 -13.90 -1.98 31.70
C GLN A 187 -12.96 -3.18 31.60
N LEU A 188 -11.75 -2.97 31.05
CA LEU A 188 -10.76 -4.04 30.88
C LEU A 188 -10.37 -4.72 32.20
N SER A 189 -10.39 -4.00 33.33
CA SER A 189 -10.07 -4.52 34.65
C SER A 189 -11.12 -5.50 35.21
N GLU A 190 -12.33 -5.51 34.65
CA GLU A 190 -13.47 -6.26 35.19
C GLU A 190 -13.84 -7.47 34.29
N VAL A 191 -13.50 -7.39 32.99
CA VAL A 191 -13.92 -8.40 32.00
C VAL A 191 -13.21 -9.73 32.20
N LYS A 192 -13.95 -10.81 31.91
CA LYS A 192 -13.44 -12.17 31.87
C LYS A 192 -12.91 -12.47 30.46
N ILE A 193 -11.66 -12.86 30.39
CA ILE A 193 -10.97 -13.23 29.14
C ILE A 193 -10.72 -14.73 29.13
N VAL A 194 -11.15 -15.41 28.08
CA VAL A 194 -10.87 -16.83 27.86
C VAL A 194 -10.08 -16.96 26.55
N THR A 195 -8.90 -17.54 26.63
CA THR A 195 -8.09 -17.78 25.43
C THR A 195 -8.01 -19.26 25.07
N SER A 196 -8.07 -19.55 23.78
CA SER A 196 -7.70 -20.84 23.19
C SER A 196 -6.37 -20.69 22.46
N GLY A 197 -5.37 -21.40 22.96
CA GLY A 197 -3.97 -21.25 22.59
C GLY A 197 -3.14 -20.62 23.72
N ALA A 198 -1.94 -21.15 23.92
CA ALA A 198 -0.99 -20.69 24.92
C ALA A 198 0.44 -20.60 24.34
N GLY A 199 0.54 -20.35 23.04
CA GLY A 199 1.81 -20.14 22.34
C GLY A 199 2.31 -18.69 22.44
N ALA A 200 3.34 -18.35 21.65
CA ALA A 200 4.01 -17.06 21.67
C ALA A 200 3.04 -15.87 21.54
N ALA A 201 2.18 -15.87 20.53
CA ALA A 201 1.22 -14.79 20.30
C ALA A 201 0.21 -14.65 21.46
N ALA A 202 -0.34 -15.77 21.95
CA ALA A 202 -1.32 -15.75 23.03
C ALA A 202 -0.74 -15.16 24.32
N ILE A 203 0.44 -15.64 24.74
CA ILE A 203 1.10 -15.13 25.96
C ILE A 203 1.46 -13.66 25.81
N ALA A 204 1.96 -13.22 24.64
CA ALA A 204 2.27 -11.81 24.38
C ALA A 204 1.02 -10.93 24.43
N CYS A 205 -0.10 -11.37 23.84
CA CYS A 205 -1.39 -10.67 23.94
C CYS A 205 -1.82 -10.50 25.40
N LEU A 206 -1.78 -11.57 26.18
CA LEU A 206 -2.18 -11.53 27.59
C LEU A 206 -1.27 -10.63 28.42
N ASN A 207 0.05 -10.67 28.20
CA ASN A 207 0.99 -9.79 28.88
C ASN A 207 0.71 -8.31 28.58
N LEU A 208 0.45 -7.98 27.31
CA LEU A 208 0.09 -6.61 26.92
C LEU A 208 -1.25 -6.19 27.55
N LEU A 209 -2.28 -7.04 27.54
CA LEU A 209 -3.57 -6.75 28.15
C LEU A 209 -3.42 -6.53 29.67
N VAL A 210 -2.56 -7.29 30.36
CA VAL A 210 -2.26 -7.08 31.77
C VAL A 210 -1.58 -5.73 31.99
N SER A 211 -0.62 -5.34 31.14
CA SER A 211 0.02 -4.01 31.21
C SER A 211 -0.99 -2.87 30.96
N MET A 212 -2.05 -3.14 30.17
CA MET A 212 -3.16 -2.22 29.93
C MET A 212 -4.20 -2.18 31.07
N GLY A 213 -4.12 -3.06 32.06
CA GLY A 213 -4.98 -3.08 33.23
C GLY A 213 -5.87 -4.31 33.41
N ALA A 214 -5.78 -5.32 32.52
CA ALA A 214 -6.50 -6.58 32.71
C ALA A 214 -6.01 -7.32 33.97
N GLN A 215 -6.92 -7.92 34.71
CA GLN A 215 -6.59 -8.65 35.94
C GLN A 215 -6.30 -10.11 35.63
N ARG A 216 -5.12 -10.61 36.00
CA ARG A 216 -4.74 -12.03 35.75
C ARG A 216 -5.76 -13.03 36.32
N LYS A 217 -6.39 -12.74 37.45
CA LYS A 217 -7.45 -13.59 38.02
C LYS A 217 -8.67 -13.79 37.15
N ASN A 218 -8.90 -12.87 36.18
CA ASN A 218 -10.03 -12.91 35.26
C ASN A 218 -9.61 -13.54 33.89
N ILE A 219 -8.35 -13.96 33.73
CA ILE A 219 -7.81 -14.53 32.50
C ILE A 219 -7.74 -16.05 32.64
N TRP A 220 -8.39 -16.74 31.71
CA TRP A 220 -8.42 -18.21 31.62
C TRP A 220 -7.73 -18.65 30.34
N VAL A 221 -6.67 -19.44 30.49
CA VAL A 221 -5.87 -19.93 29.36
C VAL A 221 -6.16 -21.40 29.14
N CYS A 222 -6.47 -21.77 27.90
CA CYS A 222 -6.65 -23.14 27.46
C CYS A 222 -5.67 -23.44 26.31
N ASP A 223 -5.07 -24.62 26.36
CA ASP A 223 -4.29 -25.15 25.23
C ASP A 223 -4.77 -26.57 24.87
N ILE A 224 -3.97 -27.33 24.11
CA ILE A 224 -4.34 -28.67 23.66
C ILE A 224 -4.59 -29.64 24.83
N ASP A 225 -3.96 -29.44 25.98
CA ASP A 225 -4.17 -30.22 27.21
C ASP A 225 -5.27 -29.63 28.12
N GLY A 226 -6.04 -28.60 27.64
CA GLY A 226 -7.12 -27.96 28.36
C GLY A 226 -6.69 -26.75 29.18
N VAL A 227 -7.34 -26.50 30.29
CA VAL A 227 -7.13 -25.32 31.15
C VAL A 227 -5.76 -25.32 31.78
N VAL A 228 -5.07 -24.18 31.72
CA VAL A 228 -3.83 -23.95 32.46
C VAL A 228 -4.18 -23.70 33.93
N HIS A 229 -3.84 -24.66 34.80
CA HIS A 229 -4.20 -24.63 36.22
C HIS A 229 -3.00 -24.90 37.13
N GLU A 230 -3.10 -24.52 38.38
CA GLU A 230 -2.09 -24.85 39.40
C GLU A 230 -1.92 -26.37 39.52
N GLY A 231 -0.67 -26.82 39.61
CA GLY A 231 -0.32 -28.25 39.70
C GLY A 231 -0.35 -29.01 38.38
N ARG A 232 -0.64 -28.37 37.26
CA ARG A 232 -0.46 -28.97 35.95
C ARG A 232 1.02 -29.07 35.60
N ASN A 233 1.47 -30.27 35.11
CA ASN A 233 2.86 -30.54 34.77
C ASN A 233 3.11 -30.74 33.27
N THR A 234 2.04 -30.98 32.49
CA THR A 234 2.13 -31.22 31.04
C THR A 234 2.10 -29.93 30.25
N LEU A 235 2.96 -29.80 29.25
CA LEU A 235 3.06 -28.63 28.36
C LEU A 235 3.13 -27.28 29.12
N MET A 236 3.88 -27.24 30.22
CA MET A 236 4.08 -26.04 31.03
C MET A 236 5.47 -25.44 30.80
N ASP A 237 5.51 -24.12 30.80
CA ASP A 237 6.73 -23.29 30.76
C ASP A 237 6.55 -22.07 31.70
N PRO A 238 7.62 -21.34 32.04
CA PRO A 238 7.55 -20.23 32.99
C PRO A 238 6.60 -19.09 32.56
N TRP A 239 6.49 -18.83 31.26
CA TRP A 239 5.64 -17.74 30.74
C TRP A 239 4.15 -18.07 30.82
N LYS A 240 3.80 -19.33 30.58
CA LYS A 240 2.44 -19.85 30.70
C LYS A 240 2.01 -20.00 32.17
N ALA A 241 2.94 -20.41 33.04
CA ALA A 241 2.66 -20.71 34.44
C ALA A 241 2.12 -19.50 35.22
N VAL A 242 2.44 -18.25 34.80
CA VAL A 242 1.93 -17.02 35.46
C VAL A 242 0.42 -16.84 35.28
N TYR A 243 -0.22 -17.58 34.39
CA TYR A 243 -1.65 -17.57 34.10
C TYR A 243 -2.38 -18.80 34.69
N ALA A 244 -1.70 -19.67 35.41
CA ALA A 244 -2.32 -20.83 36.04
C ALA A 244 -3.36 -20.42 37.07
N GLN A 245 -4.58 -20.95 36.92
CA GLN A 245 -5.68 -20.69 37.84
C GLN A 245 -5.83 -21.81 38.87
N LYS A 246 -6.20 -21.45 40.09
CA LYS A 246 -6.56 -22.43 41.12
C LYS A 246 -8.00 -22.92 40.86
N THR A 247 -8.13 -24.06 40.17
CA THR A 247 -9.42 -24.55 39.72
C THR A 247 -9.40 -26.06 39.42
N ASP A 248 -10.59 -26.67 39.53
CA ASP A 248 -10.83 -28.04 39.08
C ASP A 248 -11.32 -28.14 37.64
N LYS A 249 -11.55 -27.01 36.97
CA LYS A 249 -11.95 -26.97 35.56
C LYS A 249 -10.81 -27.39 34.64
N ARG A 250 -11.14 -28.15 33.59
CA ARG A 250 -10.13 -28.75 32.69
C ARG A 250 -10.35 -28.41 31.22
N THR A 251 -11.52 -27.98 30.83
CA THR A 251 -11.90 -27.79 29.41
C THR A 251 -12.32 -26.35 29.11
N LEU A 252 -12.19 -25.96 27.83
CA LEU A 252 -12.69 -24.67 27.35
C LEU A 252 -14.19 -24.49 27.66
N ALA A 253 -14.99 -25.55 27.49
CA ALA A 253 -16.42 -25.52 27.75
C ALA A 253 -16.77 -25.19 29.21
N GLU A 254 -15.94 -25.61 30.16
CA GLU A 254 -16.16 -25.35 31.59
C GLU A 254 -15.80 -23.91 32.00
N VAL A 255 -14.96 -23.22 31.21
CA VAL A 255 -14.47 -21.88 31.54
C VAL A 255 -15.10 -20.76 30.73
N ILE A 256 -15.68 -21.07 29.54
CA ILE A 256 -16.19 -20.05 28.61
C ILE A 256 -17.42 -19.30 29.16
N GLY A 257 -18.22 -19.93 30.05
CA GLY A 257 -19.41 -19.30 30.63
C GLY A 257 -19.11 -17.96 31.26
N GLY A 258 -19.89 -16.93 30.90
CA GLY A 258 -19.72 -15.55 31.35
C GLY A 258 -18.48 -14.85 30.83
N ALA A 259 -17.78 -15.36 29.81
CA ALA A 259 -16.64 -14.68 29.20
C ALA A 259 -17.11 -13.48 28.37
N ASP A 260 -16.47 -12.34 28.59
CA ASP A 260 -16.67 -11.13 27.79
C ASP A 260 -15.85 -11.16 26.50
N ILE A 261 -14.67 -11.78 26.55
CA ILE A 261 -13.74 -11.87 25.45
C ILE A 261 -13.30 -13.32 25.26
N PHE A 262 -13.47 -13.83 24.06
CA PHE A 262 -12.78 -15.03 23.59
C PHE A 262 -11.61 -14.62 22.68
N LEU A 263 -10.40 -15.06 23.04
CA LEU A 263 -9.19 -14.81 22.26
C LEU A 263 -8.67 -16.16 21.70
N GLY A 264 -8.96 -16.44 20.45
CA GLY A 264 -8.53 -17.63 19.74
C GLY A 264 -7.22 -17.41 19.02
N LEU A 265 -6.18 -18.15 19.40
CA LEU A 265 -4.84 -18.18 18.81
C LEU A 265 -4.33 -19.63 18.76
N SER A 266 -5.18 -20.56 18.30
CA SER A 266 -4.95 -22.01 18.36
C SER A 266 -5.16 -22.72 17.03
N ALA A 267 -6.31 -23.33 16.83
CA ALA A 267 -6.63 -24.13 15.66
C ALA A 267 -8.08 -23.93 15.21
N GLY A 268 -8.32 -24.14 13.92
CA GLY A 268 -9.64 -23.98 13.33
C GLY A 268 -10.69 -24.92 13.93
N GLY A 269 -11.92 -24.38 14.13
CA GLY A 269 -13.09 -25.15 14.54
C GLY A 269 -13.13 -25.60 16.01
N VAL A 270 -12.26 -25.09 16.88
CA VAL A 270 -12.24 -25.46 18.31
C VAL A 270 -13.38 -24.80 19.10
N LEU A 271 -13.86 -23.63 18.66
CA LEU A 271 -14.97 -22.93 19.31
C LEU A 271 -16.30 -23.33 18.66
N LYS A 272 -17.17 -23.98 19.44
CA LYS A 272 -18.48 -24.44 18.96
C LYS A 272 -19.55 -23.37 19.20
N PRO A 273 -20.56 -23.25 18.31
CA PRO A 273 -21.67 -22.28 18.44
C PRO A 273 -22.41 -22.36 19.79
N GLU A 274 -22.54 -23.56 20.36
CA GLU A 274 -23.21 -23.78 21.64
C GLU A 274 -22.47 -23.14 22.81
N LEU A 275 -21.14 -23.04 22.72
CA LEU A 275 -20.30 -22.43 23.74
C LEU A 275 -20.47 -20.89 23.75
N LEU A 276 -20.70 -20.30 22.59
CA LEU A 276 -20.93 -18.85 22.47
C LEU A 276 -22.16 -18.37 23.22
N LYS A 277 -23.19 -19.20 23.27
CA LYS A 277 -24.45 -18.88 24.00
C LYS A 277 -24.25 -18.68 25.49
N GLN A 278 -23.14 -19.21 26.05
CA GLN A 278 -22.81 -19.12 27.45
C GLN A 278 -21.99 -17.87 27.79
N MET A 279 -21.48 -17.15 26.80
CA MET A 279 -20.69 -15.91 27.00
C MET A 279 -21.56 -14.77 27.52
N ALA A 280 -20.92 -13.75 28.06
CA ALA A 280 -21.56 -12.52 28.53
C ALA A 280 -22.28 -11.76 27.40
N GLU A 281 -23.09 -10.78 27.72
CA GLU A 281 -23.73 -9.90 26.72
C GLU A 281 -22.69 -9.10 25.94
N LYS A 282 -22.97 -8.85 24.63
CA LYS A 282 -22.08 -8.15 23.70
C LYS A 282 -20.64 -8.66 23.76
N PRO A 283 -20.42 -9.98 23.56
CA PRO A 283 -19.07 -10.54 23.68
C PRO A 283 -18.20 -10.13 22.47
N LEU A 284 -16.90 -10.03 22.70
CA LEU A 284 -15.91 -9.95 21.64
C LEU A 284 -15.36 -11.34 21.33
N ILE A 285 -15.49 -11.77 20.09
CA ILE A 285 -14.99 -13.05 19.58
C ILE A 285 -13.84 -12.79 18.63
N MET A 286 -12.62 -13.08 19.06
CA MET A 286 -11.42 -12.97 18.24
C MET A 286 -11.00 -14.38 17.81
N ALA A 287 -11.35 -14.77 16.59
CA ALA A 287 -11.03 -16.09 16.01
C ALA A 287 -9.88 -15.92 15.01
N LEU A 288 -8.64 -15.95 15.51
CA LEU A 288 -7.46 -15.48 14.79
C LEU A 288 -6.61 -16.60 14.18
N ALA A 289 -6.99 -17.88 14.36
CA ALA A 289 -6.29 -19.01 13.75
C ALA A 289 -6.30 -18.93 12.22
N ASN A 290 -5.18 -19.26 11.60
CA ASN A 290 -5.01 -19.28 10.16
C ASN A 290 -4.60 -20.70 9.67
N PRO A 291 -5.11 -21.16 8.49
CA PRO A 291 -6.01 -20.46 7.56
C PRO A 291 -7.48 -20.52 7.95
N ASN A 292 -7.85 -21.42 8.87
CA ASN A 292 -9.22 -21.60 9.34
C ASN A 292 -9.35 -21.02 10.76
N PRO A 293 -10.30 -20.09 11.00
CA PRO A 293 -10.53 -19.53 12.32
C PRO A 293 -11.13 -20.56 13.30
N GLU A 294 -11.04 -20.29 14.58
CA GLU A 294 -11.61 -21.14 15.65
C GLU A 294 -13.11 -21.36 15.49
N ILE A 295 -13.80 -20.40 14.90
CA ILE A 295 -15.19 -20.46 14.43
C ILE A 295 -15.36 -19.53 13.24
N MET A 296 -16.18 -19.92 12.27
CA MET A 296 -16.50 -19.06 11.14
C MET A 296 -17.37 -17.86 11.57
N PRO A 297 -17.12 -16.64 11.04
CA PRO A 297 -17.89 -15.44 11.42
C PRO A 297 -19.40 -15.57 11.23
N GLU A 298 -19.83 -16.27 10.19
CA GLU A 298 -21.25 -16.53 9.91
C GLU A 298 -21.89 -17.40 11.00
N GLU A 299 -21.20 -18.46 11.43
CA GLU A 299 -21.64 -19.33 12.51
C GLU A 299 -21.69 -18.58 13.85
N ALA A 300 -20.67 -17.74 14.10
CA ALA A 300 -20.61 -16.92 15.30
C ALA A 300 -21.76 -15.91 15.37
N ARG A 301 -22.08 -15.22 14.25
CA ARG A 301 -23.20 -14.27 14.17
C ARG A 301 -24.55 -14.98 14.30
N ALA A 302 -24.69 -16.16 13.71
CA ALA A 302 -25.94 -16.94 13.84
C ALA A 302 -26.19 -17.36 15.28
N ALA A 303 -25.13 -17.74 16.04
CA ALA A 303 -25.24 -18.13 17.44
C ALA A 303 -25.38 -16.91 18.40
N ARG A 304 -24.74 -15.79 18.10
CA ARG A 304 -24.69 -14.55 18.90
C ARG A 304 -24.73 -13.31 18.02
N PRO A 305 -25.93 -12.83 17.65
CA PRO A 305 -26.11 -11.64 16.80
C PRO A 305 -25.56 -10.34 17.44
N ASP A 306 -25.44 -10.30 18.77
CA ASP A 306 -24.88 -9.19 19.54
C ASP A 306 -23.35 -9.21 19.66
N ALA A 307 -22.68 -10.21 19.11
CA ALA A 307 -21.23 -10.35 19.21
C ALA A 307 -20.48 -9.42 18.24
N MET A 308 -19.37 -8.88 18.71
CA MET A 308 -18.34 -8.27 17.87
C MET A 308 -17.33 -9.35 17.44
N ILE A 309 -16.97 -9.39 16.17
CA ILE A 309 -16.15 -10.48 15.63
C ILE A 309 -14.91 -9.92 14.92
N CYS A 310 -13.74 -10.48 15.27
CA CYS A 310 -12.47 -10.25 14.58
C CYS A 310 -11.90 -11.57 14.08
N THR A 311 -11.21 -11.54 12.93
CA THR A 311 -10.51 -12.71 12.37
C THR A 311 -9.11 -12.34 11.88
N GLY A 312 -8.27 -13.35 11.62
CA GLY A 312 -6.99 -13.17 10.92
C GLY A 312 -7.12 -13.03 9.39
N ARG A 313 -8.31 -13.28 8.83
CA ARG A 313 -8.54 -13.36 7.38
C ARG A 313 -8.89 -12.01 6.78
N SER A 314 -8.40 -11.75 5.57
CA SER A 314 -8.63 -10.50 4.81
C SER A 314 -10.01 -10.39 4.17
N ASP A 315 -10.75 -11.50 4.07
CA ASP A 315 -12.08 -11.57 3.47
C ASP A 315 -13.21 -11.25 4.48
N PHE A 316 -12.87 -10.93 5.73
CA PHE A 316 -13.83 -10.54 6.77
C PHE A 316 -13.50 -9.17 7.39
N PRO A 317 -14.50 -8.45 7.91
CA PRO A 317 -14.30 -7.23 8.68
C PRO A 317 -13.43 -7.46 9.94
N ASN A 318 -12.82 -6.38 10.45
CA ASN A 318 -11.95 -6.44 11.63
C ASN A 318 -10.81 -7.44 11.48
N GLN A 319 -10.11 -7.40 10.34
CA GLN A 319 -8.93 -8.23 10.13
C GLN A 319 -7.81 -7.87 11.09
N VAL A 320 -7.46 -8.76 11.99
CA VAL A 320 -6.28 -8.67 12.85
C VAL A 320 -5.05 -9.14 12.05
N ASN A 321 -4.25 -8.18 11.60
CA ASN A 321 -3.08 -8.43 10.77
C ASN A 321 -1.91 -7.56 11.25
N ASN A 322 -0.75 -8.15 11.50
CA ASN A 322 0.45 -7.50 12.02
C ASN A 322 0.91 -6.30 11.18
N VAL A 323 0.56 -6.25 9.90
CA VAL A 323 0.86 -5.12 9.00
C VAL A 323 0.29 -3.78 9.48
N LEU A 324 -0.75 -3.81 10.32
CA LEU A 324 -1.28 -2.60 10.97
C LEU A 324 -0.31 -1.98 11.99
N CYS A 325 0.72 -2.71 12.41
CA CYS A 325 1.62 -2.29 13.48
C CYS A 325 3.08 -2.22 13.04
N PHE A 326 3.69 -3.37 12.62
CA PHE A 326 5.15 -3.48 12.55
C PHE A 326 5.82 -2.44 11.64
N PRO A 327 5.28 -2.05 10.47
CA PRO A 327 5.98 -1.06 9.64
C PRO A 327 6.07 0.30 10.33
N PHE A 328 5.03 0.68 11.04
CA PHE A 328 4.87 2.01 11.61
C PHE A 328 5.55 2.15 12.97
N ILE A 329 5.56 1.09 13.80
CA ILE A 329 6.31 1.09 15.07
C ILE A 329 7.81 1.15 14.82
N PHE A 330 8.31 0.42 13.79
CA PHE A 330 9.69 0.52 13.35
C PHE A 330 10.00 1.90 12.76
N ARG A 331 9.07 2.49 11.97
CA ARG A 331 9.25 3.84 11.43
C ARG A 331 9.46 4.85 12.55
N GLY A 332 8.58 4.87 13.55
CA GLY A 332 8.72 5.76 14.70
C GLY A 332 10.00 5.52 15.50
N ALA A 333 10.38 4.26 15.72
CA ALA A 333 11.60 3.90 16.45
C ALA A 333 12.88 4.30 15.69
N LEU A 334 12.94 4.01 14.38
CA LEU A 334 14.12 4.32 13.55
C LEU A 334 14.32 5.83 13.41
N ASP A 335 13.26 6.62 13.26
CA ASP A 335 13.37 8.06 13.01
C ASP A 335 13.98 8.80 14.21
N VAL A 336 13.72 8.34 15.41
CA VAL A 336 14.33 8.88 16.63
C VAL A 336 15.60 8.14 17.07
N GLY A 337 16.04 7.12 16.31
CA GLY A 337 17.18 6.30 16.68
C GLY A 337 16.98 5.62 18.05
N ALA A 338 15.80 5.03 18.26
CA ALA A 338 15.49 4.35 19.51
C ALA A 338 16.46 3.16 19.74
N THR A 339 16.85 2.96 20.99
CA THR A 339 17.71 1.82 21.40
C THR A 339 16.89 0.57 21.71
N ALA A 340 15.59 0.71 21.91
CA ALA A 340 14.65 -0.37 22.17
C ALA A 340 13.23 0.02 21.74
N ILE A 341 12.38 -0.97 21.48
CA ILE A 341 10.92 -0.80 21.45
C ILE A 341 10.40 -1.29 22.81
N ASN A 342 10.04 -0.35 23.69
CA ASN A 342 9.61 -0.63 25.07
C ASN A 342 8.07 -0.66 25.21
N GLU A 343 7.57 -0.94 26.42
CA GLU A 343 6.14 -1.05 26.68
C GLU A 343 5.38 0.27 26.40
N ALA A 344 5.99 1.43 26.71
CA ALA A 344 5.37 2.74 26.44
C ALA A 344 5.14 2.95 24.92
N MET A 345 6.09 2.54 24.09
CA MET A 345 5.97 2.62 22.63
C MET A 345 4.90 1.65 22.10
N LYS A 346 4.81 0.44 22.65
CA LYS A 346 3.76 -0.53 22.29
C LYS A 346 2.38 -0.01 22.68
N GLN A 347 2.23 0.56 23.88
CA GLN A 347 0.98 1.17 24.32
C GLN A 347 0.59 2.36 23.44
N ALA A 348 1.54 3.22 23.05
CA ALA A 348 1.30 4.34 22.15
C ALA A 348 0.80 3.85 20.76
N ALA A 349 1.32 2.73 20.29
CA ALA A 349 0.84 2.11 19.05
C ALA A 349 -0.59 1.58 19.19
N VAL A 350 -0.92 0.90 20.29
CA VAL A 350 -2.29 0.45 20.61
C VAL A 350 -3.27 1.63 20.57
N ASP A 351 -2.92 2.71 21.28
CA ASP A 351 -3.77 3.89 21.41
C ASP A 351 -3.98 4.59 20.06
N ALA A 352 -2.91 4.72 19.27
CA ALA A 352 -2.97 5.33 17.95
C ALA A 352 -3.84 4.53 16.97
N ILE A 353 -3.73 3.18 16.96
CA ILE A 353 -4.55 2.30 16.12
C ILE A 353 -6.02 2.37 16.56
N ALA A 354 -6.27 2.27 17.86
CA ALA A 354 -7.63 2.32 18.41
C ALA A 354 -8.31 3.65 18.08
N GLN A 355 -7.61 4.77 18.26
CA GLN A 355 -8.15 6.09 17.99
C GLN A 355 -8.39 6.31 16.50
N LEU A 356 -7.49 5.84 15.63
CA LEU A 356 -7.67 5.98 14.17
C LEU A 356 -8.96 5.32 13.68
N ALA A 357 -9.36 4.19 14.26
CA ALA A 357 -10.62 3.54 13.93
C ALA A 357 -11.85 4.36 14.35
N GLN A 358 -11.72 5.17 15.42
CA GLN A 358 -12.79 6.06 15.92
C GLN A 358 -12.83 7.39 15.18
N ASP A 359 -11.70 7.84 14.62
CA ASP A 359 -11.65 9.08 13.85
C ASP A 359 -12.54 8.96 12.61
N PRO A 360 -13.47 9.92 12.39
CA PRO A 360 -14.24 9.91 11.15
C PRO A 360 -13.28 9.90 9.97
N PRO A 361 -13.53 9.07 8.96
CA PRO A 361 -12.72 9.10 7.78
C PRO A 361 -12.75 10.52 7.22
N SER A 362 -11.60 11.16 7.01
CA SER A 362 -11.59 12.44 6.29
C SER A 362 -12.23 12.22 4.91
N ASP A 363 -12.95 13.21 4.38
CA ASP A 363 -13.57 13.12 3.03
C ASP A 363 -12.58 12.62 1.98
N ALA A 364 -11.31 12.87 2.21
CA ALA A 364 -10.21 12.40 1.39
C ALA A 364 -9.92 10.90 1.58
N VAL A 365 -10.11 10.31 2.74
CA VAL A 365 -9.89 8.87 3.03
C VAL A 365 -11.13 8.04 2.68
N SER A 366 -12.32 8.53 2.97
CA SER A 366 -13.60 7.85 2.68
C SER A 366 -13.80 7.55 1.20
N ARG A 367 -13.28 8.42 0.34
CA ARG A 367 -13.46 8.31 -1.11
C ARG A 367 -12.42 7.46 -1.83
N GLY A 368 -11.37 6.99 -1.16
CA GLY A 368 -10.25 6.26 -1.77
C GLY A 368 -10.19 4.77 -1.47
N PHE A 369 -10.94 4.27 -0.48
CA PHE A 369 -10.89 2.89 -0.01
C PHE A 369 -12.28 2.30 0.26
N ASP A 370 -13.30 2.76 -0.49
CA ASP A 370 -14.67 2.31 -0.30
C ASP A 370 -14.85 0.88 -0.83
N THR A 371 -14.77 -0.10 0.05
CA THR A 371 -15.29 -1.46 -0.16
C THR A 371 -16.80 -1.50 0.11
N GLY A 372 -17.53 -0.54 -0.47
CA GLY A 372 -18.99 -0.66 -0.62
C GLY A 372 -19.87 -0.32 0.58
N GLU A 373 -19.36 -0.13 1.78
CA GLU A 373 -20.07 0.49 2.92
C GLU A 373 -19.02 1.10 3.84
N THR A 374 -18.95 2.44 3.91
CA THR A 374 -18.24 3.14 4.99
C THR A 374 -19.02 2.91 6.28
N GLN A 375 -18.80 1.77 6.92
CA GLN A 375 -19.23 1.59 8.28
C GLN A 375 -18.37 2.54 9.13
N GLY A 376 -18.98 3.59 9.67
CA GLY A 376 -18.38 4.37 10.74
C GLY A 376 -17.98 3.45 11.90
N PHE A 377 -17.22 3.98 12.87
CA PHE A 377 -16.82 3.24 14.07
C PHE A 377 -18.00 2.44 14.65
N GLY A 378 -17.81 1.15 14.84
CA GLY A 378 -18.87 0.22 15.27
C GLY A 378 -18.41 -1.23 15.31
N PRO A 379 -19.32 -2.19 15.58
CA PRO A 379 -19.00 -3.62 15.68
C PRO A 379 -18.31 -4.22 14.45
N GLY A 380 -18.56 -3.66 13.26
CA GLY A 380 -17.91 -4.07 12.01
C GLY A 380 -16.63 -3.31 11.68
N SER A 381 -16.23 -2.30 12.49
CA SER A 381 -15.07 -1.44 12.25
C SER A 381 -14.39 -1.08 13.59
N LEU A 382 -13.79 -2.09 14.24
CA LEU A 382 -13.07 -1.95 15.50
C LEU A 382 -11.62 -1.50 15.31
N ILE A 383 -11.04 -1.81 14.17
CA ILE A 383 -9.66 -1.49 13.78
C ILE A 383 -9.64 -0.96 12.35
N PRO A 384 -8.67 -0.11 11.98
CA PRO A 384 -8.57 0.44 10.64
C PRO A 384 -8.20 -0.62 9.60
N SER A 385 -8.46 -0.32 8.32
CA SER A 385 -7.98 -1.17 7.21
C SER A 385 -6.44 -1.13 7.13
N PRO A 386 -5.78 -2.25 6.78
CA PRO A 386 -4.33 -2.28 6.53
C PRO A 386 -3.82 -1.29 5.48
N PHE A 387 -4.69 -0.88 4.57
CA PHE A 387 -4.37 0.08 3.51
C PHE A 387 -4.73 1.53 3.85
N ASP A 388 -5.13 1.82 5.09
CA ASP A 388 -5.39 3.20 5.51
C ASP A 388 -4.09 4.01 5.55
N PRO A 389 -3.91 5.01 4.68
CA PRO A 389 -2.66 5.78 4.61
C PRO A 389 -2.41 6.64 5.85
N ARG A 390 -3.42 6.80 6.72
CA ARG A 390 -3.27 7.53 7.99
C ARG A 390 -2.53 6.72 9.06
N LEU A 391 -2.38 5.40 8.89
CA LEU A 391 -1.67 4.55 9.85
C LEU A 391 -0.27 5.08 10.17
N ILE A 392 0.53 5.37 9.14
CA ILE A 392 1.88 5.92 9.33
C ILE A 392 1.86 7.29 10.01
N LEU A 393 0.84 8.12 9.72
CA LEU A 393 0.71 9.48 10.24
C LEU A 393 0.27 9.52 11.72
N ARG A 394 -0.31 8.44 12.20
CA ARG A 394 -0.78 8.33 13.59
C ARG A 394 0.18 7.51 14.44
N ILE A 395 0.59 6.33 13.95
CA ILE A 395 1.39 5.40 14.75
C ILE A 395 2.84 5.87 14.87
N ALA A 396 3.50 6.23 13.76
CA ALA A 396 4.92 6.58 13.82
C ALA A 396 5.20 7.82 14.70
N PRO A 397 4.44 8.93 14.65
CA PRO A 397 4.64 10.05 15.57
C PRO A 397 4.34 9.70 17.03
N ALA A 398 3.30 8.90 17.31
CA ALA A 398 2.97 8.48 18.67
C ALA A 398 4.09 7.62 19.28
N VAL A 399 4.61 6.68 18.50
CA VAL A 399 5.73 5.81 18.90
C VAL A 399 7.02 6.62 19.08
N ALA A 400 7.34 7.53 18.16
CA ALA A 400 8.50 8.40 18.25
C ALA A 400 8.46 9.27 19.53
N LYS A 401 7.27 9.85 19.83
CA LYS A 401 7.06 10.61 21.05
C LYS A 401 7.26 9.75 22.29
N ALA A 402 6.65 8.56 22.34
CA ALA A 402 6.81 7.63 23.46
C ALA A 402 8.27 7.19 23.68
N ALA A 403 9.03 6.99 22.58
CA ALA A 403 10.46 6.69 22.65
C ALA A 403 11.26 7.85 23.26
N MET A 404 10.95 9.08 22.87
CA MET A 404 11.57 10.29 23.43
C MET A 404 11.22 10.48 24.92
N ASP A 405 9.94 10.36 25.25
CA ASP A 405 9.42 10.55 26.62
C ASP A 405 9.97 9.47 27.58
N SER A 406 10.24 8.25 27.09
CA SER A 406 10.82 7.15 27.88
C SER A 406 12.36 7.09 27.85
N GLY A 407 13.02 8.05 27.20
CA GLY A 407 14.49 8.21 27.24
C GLY A 407 15.27 7.20 26.37
N VAL A 408 14.61 6.48 25.46
CA VAL A 408 15.29 5.50 24.56
C VAL A 408 15.67 6.11 23.21
N ALA A 409 15.28 7.34 22.93
CA ALA A 409 15.59 8.03 21.67
C ALA A 409 17.00 8.66 21.70
N THR A 410 17.83 8.36 20.71
CA THR A 410 19.16 8.96 20.55
C THR A 410 19.18 10.17 19.60
N ARG A 411 18.17 10.32 18.77
CA ARG A 411 18.00 11.41 17.79
C ARG A 411 16.60 12.02 17.90
N PRO A 412 16.32 12.82 18.95
CA PRO A 412 14.99 13.34 19.19
C PRO A 412 14.49 14.27 18.07
N ILE A 413 13.23 14.14 17.70
CA ILE A 413 12.55 15.01 16.74
C ILE A 413 12.32 16.36 17.37
N LYS A 414 12.83 17.43 16.74
CA LYS A 414 12.71 18.82 17.22
C LYS A 414 11.38 19.45 16.81
N ASN A 415 10.84 19.09 15.66
CA ASN A 415 9.62 19.67 15.09
C ASN A 415 8.72 18.54 14.56
N PHE A 416 7.66 18.22 15.28
CA PHE A 416 6.71 17.17 14.91
C PHE A 416 5.83 17.56 13.71
N ASP A 417 5.59 18.84 13.46
CA ASP A 417 4.81 19.29 12.29
C ASP A 417 5.60 19.01 11.00
N GLU A 418 6.90 19.33 10.99
CA GLU A 418 7.78 19.00 9.86
C GLU A 418 7.91 17.48 9.65
N TYR A 419 8.00 16.73 10.74
CA TYR A 419 8.06 15.28 10.70
C TYR A 419 6.76 14.69 10.13
N THR A 420 5.61 15.14 10.58
CA THR A 420 4.31 14.71 10.06
C THR A 420 4.17 15.06 8.57
N ALA A 421 4.59 16.28 8.16
CA ALA A 421 4.59 16.68 6.76
C ALA A 421 5.52 15.82 5.88
N LEU A 422 6.62 15.28 6.44
CA LEU A 422 7.48 14.32 5.75
C LEU A 422 6.76 12.98 5.53
N LEU A 423 6.10 12.47 6.56
CA LEU A 423 5.32 11.23 6.48
C LEU A 423 4.12 11.38 5.53
N GLU A 424 3.44 12.52 5.53
CA GLU A 424 2.35 12.82 4.58
C GLU A 424 2.84 12.76 3.13
N ARG A 425 3.98 13.35 2.83
CA ARG A 425 4.60 13.26 1.50
C ARG A 425 4.91 11.83 1.08
N PHE A 426 5.29 10.98 2.02
CA PHE A 426 5.51 9.56 1.76
C PHE A 426 4.18 8.83 1.53
N ALA A 427 3.20 8.99 2.45
CA ALA A 427 1.92 8.27 2.43
C ALA A 427 1.08 8.58 1.20
N PHE A 428 1.13 9.82 0.72
CA PHE A 428 0.22 10.34 -0.31
C PHE A 428 0.90 10.67 -1.64
N ARG A 429 2.07 10.13 -1.96
CA ARG A 429 2.83 10.48 -3.19
C ARG A 429 2.01 10.52 -4.48
N SER A 430 1.15 9.55 -4.71
CA SER A 430 0.22 9.54 -5.85
C SER A 430 -1.24 9.72 -5.41
N GLY A 431 -1.57 9.31 -4.19
CA GLY A 431 -2.93 9.28 -3.67
C GLY A 431 -3.58 10.66 -3.59
N LEU A 432 -2.88 11.69 -3.14
CA LEU A 432 -3.44 13.05 -3.01
C LEU A 432 -3.94 13.61 -4.35
N ILE A 433 -3.24 13.31 -5.45
CA ILE A 433 -3.55 13.85 -6.77
C ILE A 433 -4.59 12.99 -7.49
N MET A 434 -4.46 11.67 -7.39
CA MET A 434 -5.37 10.73 -8.06
C MET A 434 -6.67 10.51 -7.30
N LYS A 435 -6.69 10.73 -6.00
CA LYS A 435 -7.82 10.46 -5.12
C LYS A 435 -9.12 11.19 -5.52
N PRO A 436 -9.10 12.50 -5.81
CA PRO A 436 -10.31 13.19 -6.30
C PRO A 436 -10.83 12.61 -7.61
N VAL A 437 -9.92 12.12 -8.47
CA VAL A 437 -10.26 11.51 -9.76
C VAL A 437 -10.94 10.16 -9.55
N PHE A 438 -10.37 9.29 -8.71
CA PHE A 438 -10.97 7.99 -8.38
C PHE A 438 -12.33 8.15 -7.67
N ALA A 439 -12.42 9.07 -6.72
CA ALA A 439 -13.67 9.36 -6.03
C ALA A 439 -14.77 9.77 -7.02
N LYS A 440 -14.46 10.66 -7.96
CA LYS A 440 -15.40 11.09 -8.99
C LYS A 440 -15.78 9.94 -9.92
N ALA A 441 -14.83 9.11 -10.33
CA ALA A 441 -15.08 7.94 -11.17
C ALA A 441 -16.04 6.94 -10.50
N LYS A 442 -15.87 6.68 -9.20
CA LYS A 442 -16.74 5.78 -8.41
C LYS A 442 -18.17 6.27 -8.28
N THR A 443 -18.39 7.60 -8.22
CA THR A 443 -19.75 8.14 -8.10
C THR A 443 -20.57 8.02 -9.38
N GLN A 444 -19.91 7.98 -10.54
CA GLN A 444 -20.55 7.88 -11.85
C GLN A 444 -19.71 7.03 -12.81
N PRO A 445 -19.70 5.70 -12.64
CA PRO A 445 -18.93 4.81 -13.51
C PRO A 445 -19.42 4.87 -14.95
N VAL A 446 -18.55 5.34 -15.84
CA VAL A 446 -18.82 5.44 -17.28
C VAL A 446 -18.39 4.17 -18.00
N ARG A 447 -18.87 3.96 -19.24
CA ARG A 447 -18.46 2.85 -20.10
C ARG A 447 -17.13 3.20 -20.77
N VAL A 448 -16.09 2.41 -20.46
CA VAL A 448 -14.75 2.62 -21.02
C VAL A 448 -14.40 1.42 -21.89
N ILE A 449 -14.12 1.67 -23.18
CA ILE A 449 -13.70 0.63 -24.11
C ILE A 449 -12.19 0.58 -24.22
N TYR A 450 -11.64 -0.63 -24.11
CA TYR A 450 -10.21 -0.92 -24.27
C TYR A 450 -9.97 -1.62 -25.60
N ALA A 451 -9.18 -0.99 -26.45
CA ALA A 451 -8.93 -1.50 -27.82
C ALA A 451 -8.16 -2.83 -27.81
N GLU A 452 -7.15 -2.95 -26.96
CA GLU A 452 -6.30 -4.15 -26.88
C GLU A 452 -6.78 -5.12 -25.79
N GLY A 453 -8.05 -5.55 -25.82
CA GLY A 453 -8.69 -6.35 -24.78
C GLY A 453 -8.12 -7.75 -24.58
N GLU A 454 -7.26 -8.22 -25.49
CA GLU A 454 -6.53 -9.48 -25.36
C GLU A 454 -5.21 -9.33 -24.57
N ASP A 455 -4.68 -8.09 -24.38
CA ASP A 455 -3.39 -7.87 -23.73
C ASP A 455 -3.46 -8.15 -22.22
N GLU A 456 -2.43 -8.77 -21.64
CA GLU A 456 -2.36 -9.09 -20.22
C GLU A 456 -2.52 -7.87 -19.32
N ARG A 457 -1.88 -6.74 -19.68
CA ARG A 457 -1.93 -5.49 -18.91
C ARG A 457 -3.34 -4.93 -18.88
N VAL A 458 -4.07 -5.03 -20.00
CA VAL A 458 -5.48 -4.61 -20.10
C VAL A 458 -6.38 -5.51 -19.27
N LEU A 459 -6.20 -6.83 -19.33
CA LEU A 459 -7.00 -7.78 -18.56
C LEU A 459 -6.79 -7.59 -17.03
N ARG A 460 -5.55 -7.38 -16.60
CA ARG A 460 -5.25 -7.05 -15.18
C ARG A 460 -5.84 -5.69 -14.77
N ALA A 461 -5.72 -4.68 -15.64
CA ALA A 461 -6.33 -3.38 -15.39
C ALA A 461 -7.88 -3.47 -15.32
N THR A 462 -8.48 -4.28 -16.18
CA THR A 462 -9.93 -4.53 -16.17
C THR A 462 -10.39 -5.11 -14.84
N GLN A 463 -9.66 -6.08 -14.28
CA GLN A 463 -9.96 -6.64 -12.97
C GLN A 463 -9.92 -5.55 -11.89
N VAL A 464 -8.87 -4.73 -11.84
CA VAL A 464 -8.75 -3.64 -10.86
C VAL A 464 -9.88 -2.62 -11.03
N VAL A 465 -10.21 -2.25 -12.27
CA VAL A 465 -11.30 -1.30 -12.57
C VAL A 465 -12.65 -1.80 -12.08
N LEU A 466 -12.91 -3.11 -12.20
CA LEU A 466 -14.13 -3.75 -11.73
C LEU A 466 -14.16 -3.85 -10.19
N GLU A 467 -13.08 -4.33 -9.57
CA GLU A 467 -12.94 -4.43 -8.12
C GLU A 467 -13.12 -3.07 -7.44
N GLU A 468 -12.50 -2.04 -8.01
CA GLU A 468 -12.56 -0.65 -7.53
C GLU A 468 -13.80 0.12 -8.01
N LYS A 469 -14.65 -0.47 -8.84
CA LYS A 469 -15.87 0.16 -9.41
C LYS A 469 -15.62 1.50 -10.10
N LEU A 470 -14.49 1.61 -10.82
CA LEU A 470 -14.08 2.87 -11.45
C LEU A 470 -14.77 3.14 -12.78
N ALA A 471 -15.12 2.08 -13.53
CA ALA A 471 -15.76 2.16 -14.82
C ALA A 471 -16.54 0.87 -15.13
N ARG A 472 -17.29 0.88 -16.23
CA ARG A 472 -17.89 -0.31 -16.85
C ARG A 472 -17.05 -0.69 -18.06
N PRO A 473 -16.17 -1.70 -17.97
CA PRO A 473 -15.26 -2.04 -19.05
C PRO A 473 -15.97 -2.68 -20.25
N ILE A 474 -15.51 -2.32 -21.45
CA ILE A 474 -15.82 -2.99 -22.70
C ILE A 474 -14.49 -3.37 -23.34
N LEU A 475 -14.25 -4.63 -23.67
CA LEU A 475 -13.01 -5.07 -24.29
C LEU A 475 -13.23 -5.37 -25.76
N VAL A 476 -12.27 -5.02 -26.61
CA VAL A 476 -12.22 -5.48 -28.02
C VAL A 476 -11.28 -6.69 -28.08
N GLY A 477 -11.81 -7.87 -28.40
CA GLY A 477 -10.99 -9.07 -28.45
C GLY A 477 -11.81 -10.33 -28.80
N ARG A 478 -11.11 -11.38 -29.16
CA ARG A 478 -11.70 -12.70 -29.47
C ARG A 478 -12.07 -13.42 -28.17
N PRO A 479 -13.32 -13.87 -27.98
CA PRO A 479 -13.76 -14.47 -26.73
C PRO A 479 -12.88 -15.61 -26.24
N SER A 480 -12.54 -16.55 -27.12
CA SER A 480 -11.69 -17.70 -26.79
C SER A 480 -10.27 -17.30 -26.34
N VAL A 481 -9.70 -16.24 -26.91
CA VAL A 481 -8.37 -15.76 -26.55
C VAL A 481 -8.40 -15.03 -25.22
N VAL A 482 -9.41 -14.17 -25.01
CA VAL A 482 -9.62 -13.45 -23.75
C VAL A 482 -9.80 -14.46 -22.61
N GLU A 483 -10.66 -15.47 -22.78
CA GLU A 483 -10.95 -16.49 -21.78
C GLU A 483 -9.72 -17.35 -21.45
N ALA A 484 -8.98 -17.78 -22.49
CA ALA A 484 -7.74 -18.54 -22.30
C ALA A 484 -6.68 -17.72 -21.52
N ARG A 485 -6.58 -16.41 -21.80
CA ARG A 485 -5.64 -15.52 -21.11
C ARG A 485 -6.07 -15.20 -19.68
N ILE A 486 -7.36 -14.97 -19.42
CA ILE A 486 -7.91 -14.82 -18.07
C ILE A 486 -7.54 -16.03 -17.21
N ASN A 487 -7.78 -17.24 -17.73
CA ASN A 487 -7.44 -18.47 -17.03
C ASN A 487 -5.93 -18.62 -16.82
N ARG A 488 -5.13 -18.34 -17.86
CA ARG A 488 -3.66 -18.41 -17.80
C ARG A 488 -3.06 -17.46 -16.74
N PHE A 489 -3.65 -16.28 -16.58
CA PHE A 489 -3.14 -15.26 -15.66
C PHE A 489 -3.79 -15.34 -14.26
N GLY A 490 -4.69 -16.31 -14.02
CA GLY A 490 -5.37 -16.52 -12.75
C GLY A 490 -6.26 -15.34 -12.35
N LEU A 491 -6.92 -14.69 -13.32
CA LEU A 491 -7.80 -13.57 -13.06
C LEU A 491 -9.21 -14.07 -12.70
N SER A 492 -9.90 -13.36 -11.81
CA SER A 492 -11.23 -13.74 -11.31
C SER A 492 -12.40 -13.15 -12.11
N ILE A 493 -12.14 -12.48 -13.23
CA ILE A 493 -13.13 -11.81 -14.08
C ILE A 493 -13.66 -12.75 -15.16
N LYS A 494 -14.92 -12.56 -15.59
CA LYS A 494 -15.60 -13.38 -16.60
C LYS A 494 -16.22 -12.50 -17.68
N ALA A 495 -15.94 -12.82 -18.93
CA ALA A 495 -16.56 -12.16 -20.08
C ALA A 495 -18.09 -12.31 -20.03
N SER A 496 -18.82 -11.28 -20.45
CA SER A 496 -20.29 -11.20 -20.50
C SER A 496 -21.01 -11.26 -19.14
N GLN A 497 -20.28 -11.41 -18.03
CA GLN A 497 -20.80 -11.30 -16.67
C GLN A 497 -20.29 -10.01 -16.02
N ASP A 498 -18.97 -9.80 -16.05
CA ASP A 498 -18.32 -8.68 -15.36
C ASP A 498 -18.02 -7.52 -16.32
N PHE A 499 -17.80 -7.80 -17.61
CA PHE A 499 -17.54 -6.81 -18.65
C PHE A 499 -18.10 -7.21 -20.01
N ASP A 500 -18.36 -6.22 -20.87
CA ASP A 500 -18.81 -6.42 -22.23
C ASP A 500 -17.63 -6.74 -23.16
N LEU A 501 -17.89 -7.56 -24.20
CA LEU A 501 -16.88 -7.96 -25.17
C LEU A 501 -17.37 -7.68 -26.60
N ILE A 502 -16.52 -7.06 -27.42
CA ILE A 502 -16.72 -6.86 -28.85
C ILE A 502 -15.76 -7.79 -29.60
N ASN A 503 -16.31 -8.81 -30.26
CA ASN A 503 -15.49 -9.72 -31.07
C ASN A 503 -15.22 -9.14 -32.45
N PRO A 504 -13.96 -8.81 -32.81
CA PRO A 504 -13.64 -8.22 -34.11
C PRO A 504 -13.92 -9.16 -35.28
N GLU A 505 -14.02 -10.47 -35.06
CA GLU A 505 -14.23 -11.47 -36.11
C GLU A 505 -15.73 -11.77 -36.34
N ASP A 506 -16.57 -11.74 -35.29
CA ASP A 506 -17.98 -12.17 -35.35
C ASP A 506 -18.86 -11.38 -34.39
N ASP A 507 -18.92 -10.06 -34.52
CA ASP A 507 -19.83 -9.20 -33.77
C ASP A 507 -21.05 -8.86 -34.62
N PRO A 508 -22.28 -8.97 -34.13
CA PRO A 508 -23.51 -8.61 -34.87
C PRO A 508 -23.51 -7.14 -35.34
N ARG A 509 -22.77 -6.27 -34.68
CA ARG A 509 -22.62 -4.84 -35.03
C ARG A 509 -21.59 -4.59 -36.13
N TYR A 510 -20.83 -5.58 -36.58
CA TYR A 510 -19.75 -5.42 -37.54
C TYR A 510 -20.17 -4.65 -38.80
N ARG A 511 -21.32 -5.02 -39.39
CA ARG A 511 -21.83 -4.36 -40.62
C ARG A 511 -22.12 -2.88 -40.35
N SER A 512 -22.67 -2.54 -39.23
CA SER A 512 -22.97 -1.17 -38.85
C SER A 512 -21.71 -0.37 -38.52
N TYR A 513 -20.67 -0.99 -37.94
CA TYR A 513 -19.36 -0.35 -37.80
C TYR A 513 -18.71 -0.04 -39.11
N VAL A 514 -18.74 -0.97 -40.09
CA VAL A 514 -18.25 -0.72 -41.43
C VAL A 514 -18.99 0.43 -42.11
N GLN A 515 -20.33 0.49 -41.97
CA GLN A 515 -21.12 1.59 -42.52
C GLN A 515 -20.75 2.94 -41.87
N SER A 516 -20.66 3.00 -40.55
CA SER A 516 -20.24 4.21 -39.84
C SER A 516 -18.81 4.65 -40.22
N TYR A 517 -17.90 3.70 -40.45
CA TYR A 517 -16.56 4.04 -40.90
C TYR A 517 -16.55 4.59 -42.32
N ILE A 518 -17.38 4.06 -43.22
CA ILE A 518 -17.54 4.59 -44.60
C ILE A 518 -18.10 6.02 -44.59
N GLU A 519 -19.07 6.30 -43.71
CA GLU A 519 -19.64 7.65 -43.56
C GLU A 519 -18.57 8.68 -43.13
N VAL A 520 -17.64 8.30 -42.26
CA VAL A 520 -16.55 9.16 -41.79
C VAL A 520 -15.40 9.28 -42.82
N ALA A 521 -14.98 8.16 -43.39
CA ALA A 521 -13.72 8.05 -44.14
C ALA A 521 -13.91 7.93 -45.67
N GLY A 522 -15.12 7.61 -46.12
CA GLY A 522 -15.40 7.35 -47.55
C GLY A 522 -15.05 8.51 -48.47
N ARG A 523 -15.34 9.75 -48.07
CA ARG A 523 -14.97 10.96 -48.84
C ARG A 523 -13.46 11.22 -48.91
N ARG A 524 -12.67 10.50 -48.09
CA ARG A 524 -11.20 10.54 -48.06
C ARG A 524 -10.59 9.40 -48.88
N GLY A 525 -11.39 8.67 -49.70
CA GLY A 525 -10.96 7.63 -50.58
C GLY A 525 -10.98 6.21 -50.03
N VAL A 526 -11.60 5.98 -48.88
CA VAL A 526 -11.75 4.64 -48.30
C VAL A 526 -12.88 3.89 -49.03
N THR A 527 -12.50 2.81 -49.73
CA THR A 527 -13.47 1.93 -50.43
C THR A 527 -14.22 1.03 -49.42
N PRO A 528 -15.40 0.49 -49.80
CA PRO A 528 -16.12 -0.45 -48.94
C PRO A 528 -15.32 -1.68 -48.53
N ASP A 529 -14.47 -2.20 -49.41
CA ASP A 529 -13.61 -3.35 -49.14
C ASP A 529 -12.48 -2.99 -48.15
N ALA A 530 -11.84 -1.82 -48.35
CA ALA A 530 -10.85 -1.30 -47.43
C ALA A 530 -11.47 -1.05 -46.06
N ALA A 531 -12.68 -0.49 -45.99
CA ALA A 531 -13.40 -0.26 -44.73
C ALA A 531 -13.68 -1.58 -43.97
N ARG A 532 -14.10 -2.63 -44.68
CA ARG A 532 -14.30 -3.97 -44.08
C ARG A 532 -13.01 -4.52 -43.48
N THR A 533 -11.92 -4.38 -44.21
CA THR A 533 -10.58 -4.85 -43.74
C THR A 533 -10.15 -4.05 -42.51
N VAL A 534 -10.20 -2.72 -42.54
CA VAL A 534 -9.75 -1.86 -41.45
C VAL A 534 -10.55 -2.12 -40.19
N VAL A 535 -11.89 -2.18 -40.25
CA VAL A 535 -12.74 -2.45 -39.10
C VAL A 535 -12.48 -3.84 -38.50
N ARG A 536 -12.17 -4.84 -39.32
CA ARG A 536 -11.89 -6.21 -38.83
C ARG A 536 -10.52 -6.34 -38.18
N THR A 537 -9.52 -5.60 -38.65
CA THR A 537 -8.11 -5.80 -38.27
C THR A 537 -7.58 -4.74 -37.31
N ASN A 538 -8.37 -3.71 -37.01
CA ASN A 538 -7.89 -2.59 -36.16
C ASN A 538 -8.83 -2.33 -34.97
N ALA A 539 -8.43 -2.81 -33.83
CA ALA A 539 -9.19 -2.68 -32.60
C ALA A 539 -9.39 -1.19 -32.17
N THR A 540 -8.43 -0.29 -32.46
CA THR A 540 -8.57 1.14 -32.21
C THR A 540 -9.71 1.76 -33.02
N VAL A 541 -9.90 1.32 -34.27
CA VAL A 541 -11.00 1.78 -35.13
C VAL A 541 -12.35 1.32 -34.56
N ILE A 542 -12.45 0.06 -34.10
CA ILE A 542 -13.66 -0.45 -33.44
C ILE A 542 -13.97 0.38 -32.19
N ALA A 543 -12.98 0.61 -31.34
CA ALA A 543 -13.14 1.37 -30.11
C ALA A 543 -13.57 2.83 -30.37
N ALA A 544 -12.95 3.49 -31.35
CA ALA A 544 -13.29 4.85 -31.72
C ALA A 544 -14.74 4.95 -32.30
N LEU A 545 -15.14 3.99 -33.14
CA LEU A 545 -16.51 3.91 -33.67
C LEU A 545 -17.53 3.68 -32.55
N ALA A 546 -17.24 2.82 -31.56
CA ALA A 546 -18.12 2.60 -30.42
C ALA A 546 -18.33 3.88 -29.60
N VAL A 547 -17.31 4.73 -29.45
CA VAL A 547 -17.45 6.04 -28.79
C VAL A 547 -18.34 6.99 -29.61
N VAL A 548 -18.09 7.14 -30.91
CA VAL A 548 -18.88 8.02 -31.77
C VAL A 548 -20.35 7.60 -31.83
N ARG A 549 -20.62 6.31 -31.79
CA ARG A 549 -21.98 5.73 -31.79
C ARG A 549 -22.66 5.80 -30.42
N GLY A 550 -21.96 6.27 -29.39
CA GLY A 550 -22.50 6.34 -28.03
C GLY A 550 -22.65 4.97 -27.35
N GLU A 551 -21.95 3.94 -27.81
CA GLU A 551 -21.90 2.60 -27.23
C GLU A 551 -20.87 2.55 -26.07
N ALA A 552 -19.86 3.43 -26.12
CA ALA A 552 -18.92 3.71 -25.02
C ALA A 552 -18.82 5.22 -24.80
N ASP A 553 -18.46 5.62 -23.58
CA ASP A 553 -18.34 7.03 -23.17
C ASP A 553 -16.89 7.52 -23.29
N ALA A 554 -15.94 6.60 -23.24
CA ALA A 554 -14.50 6.86 -23.40
C ALA A 554 -13.78 5.63 -23.96
N MET A 555 -12.59 5.85 -24.54
CA MET A 555 -11.74 4.75 -25.00
C MET A 555 -10.31 4.86 -24.47
N ILE A 556 -9.65 3.70 -24.33
CA ILE A 556 -8.23 3.57 -24.06
C ILE A 556 -7.62 2.67 -25.13
N CYS A 557 -6.50 3.11 -25.72
CA CYS A 557 -5.77 2.37 -26.74
C CYS A 557 -4.26 2.69 -26.67
N GLY A 558 -3.43 1.89 -27.38
CA GLY A 558 -2.01 2.16 -27.52
C GLY A 558 -1.11 1.34 -26.60
N VAL A 559 -1.62 0.26 -26.02
CA VAL A 559 -0.80 -0.71 -25.28
C VAL A 559 0.16 -1.46 -26.19
N GLU A 560 -0.26 -1.69 -27.44
CA GLU A 560 0.53 -2.28 -28.52
C GLU A 560 0.53 -1.35 -29.72
N GLY A 561 1.61 -1.37 -30.51
CA GLY A 561 1.71 -0.60 -31.73
C GLY A 561 2.36 0.78 -31.56
N ARG A 562 2.24 1.61 -32.60
CA ARG A 562 2.84 2.96 -32.63
C ARG A 562 1.83 4.00 -32.22
N TYR A 563 2.19 4.85 -31.28
CA TYR A 563 1.35 5.95 -30.75
C TYR A 563 0.66 6.76 -31.84
N MET A 564 1.43 7.24 -32.84
CA MET A 564 0.88 8.06 -33.94
C MET A 564 -0.08 7.31 -34.85
N SER A 565 -0.01 5.98 -34.94
CA SER A 565 -0.97 5.18 -35.73
C SER A 565 -2.34 5.17 -35.03
N HIS A 566 -2.38 4.98 -33.71
CA HIS A 566 -3.61 5.05 -32.94
C HIS A 566 -4.21 6.46 -32.99
N LEU A 567 -3.37 7.48 -32.76
CA LEU A 567 -3.82 8.88 -32.77
C LEU A 567 -4.42 9.29 -34.11
N ARG A 568 -3.88 8.80 -35.24
CA ARG A 568 -4.44 9.05 -36.59
C ARG A 568 -5.85 8.50 -36.70
N HIS A 569 -6.14 7.29 -36.22
CA HIS A 569 -7.50 6.73 -36.25
C HIS A 569 -8.45 7.46 -35.32
N VAL A 570 -8.00 7.89 -34.13
CA VAL A 570 -8.79 8.73 -33.22
C VAL A 570 -9.14 10.07 -33.88
N ARG A 571 -8.15 10.71 -34.52
CA ARG A 571 -8.35 11.96 -35.28
C ARG A 571 -9.36 11.80 -36.42
N GLU A 572 -9.24 10.71 -37.14
CA GLU A 572 -10.08 10.45 -38.33
C GLU A 572 -11.53 10.19 -37.94
N ILE A 573 -11.79 9.47 -36.86
CA ILE A 573 -13.11 8.96 -36.47
C ILE A 573 -13.80 9.87 -35.47
N ILE A 574 -13.13 10.24 -34.38
CA ILE A 574 -13.70 11.08 -33.33
C ILE A 574 -13.57 12.58 -33.66
N GLY A 575 -12.41 12.98 -34.21
CA GLY A 575 -12.13 14.38 -34.56
C GLY A 575 -11.79 15.24 -33.34
N PHE A 576 -12.03 16.55 -33.47
CA PHE A 576 -11.74 17.57 -32.47
C PHE A 576 -13.01 18.17 -31.88
N MET A 577 -12.90 18.71 -30.68
CA MET A 577 -13.94 19.59 -30.14
C MET A 577 -14.06 20.87 -30.99
N PRO A 578 -15.24 21.48 -31.06
CA PRO A 578 -15.42 22.78 -31.72
C PRO A 578 -14.42 23.82 -31.19
N GLY A 579 -13.72 24.49 -32.12
CA GLY A 579 -12.74 25.53 -31.79
C GLY A 579 -11.34 25.03 -31.41
N VAL A 580 -11.11 23.72 -31.44
CA VAL A 580 -9.78 23.12 -31.22
C VAL A 580 -9.10 22.82 -32.55
N SER A 581 -7.86 23.29 -32.71
CA SER A 581 -7.13 23.18 -33.98
C SER A 581 -6.46 21.80 -34.19
N ASP A 582 -5.93 21.23 -33.11
CA ASP A 582 -5.27 19.92 -33.16
C ASP A 582 -5.07 19.30 -31.76
N PHE A 583 -4.53 18.06 -31.73
CA PHE A 583 -4.18 17.35 -30.48
C PHE A 583 -2.95 17.94 -29.79
N ALA A 584 -2.95 17.78 -28.46
CA ALA A 584 -1.77 17.95 -27.62
C ALA A 584 -1.73 16.85 -26.56
N ALA A 585 -0.54 16.47 -26.12
CA ALA A 585 -0.35 15.53 -25.04
C ALA A 585 -0.09 16.28 -23.72
N LEU A 586 -0.73 15.84 -22.66
CA LEU A 586 -0.50 16.33 -21.29
C LEU A 586 -0.08 15.16 -20.41
N ALA A 587 1.17 15.18 -19.92
CA ALA A 587 1.70 14.17 -19.02
C ALA A 587 1.68 14.66 -17.57
N LEU A 588 1.09 13.87 -16.66
CA LEU A 588 1.19 14.08 -15.23
C LEU A 588 2.43 13.35 -14.70
N THR A 589 3.41 14.11 -14.21
CA THR A 589 4.64 13.60 -13.62
C THR A 589 4.62 13.84 -12.11
N ILE A 590 4.64 12.76 -11.32
CA ILE A 590 4.65 12.81 -9.87
C ILE A 590 6.07 12.55 -9.37
N THR A 591 6.67 13.54 -8.71
CA THR A 591 8.05 13.49 -8.19
C THR A 591 8.04 13.62 -6.67
N SER A 592 9.23 13.47 -6.06
CA SER A 592 9.41 13.75 -4.61
C SER A 592 9.20 15.22 -4.25
N LYS A 593 9.27 16.15 -5.23
CA LYS A 593 9.08 17.58 -5.03
C LYS A 593 7.67 18.07 -5.33
N GLY A 594 6.84 17.25 -5.96
CA GLY A 594 5.48 17.62 -6.32
C GLY A 594 5.00 16.94 -7.60
N ALA A 595 3.77 17.28 -8.00
CA ALA A 595 3.20 16.86 -9.26
C ALA A 595 3.21 18.00 -10.27
N TYR A 596 3.62 17.66 -11.47
CA TYR A 596 3.76 18.59 -12.57
C TYR A 596 3.01 18.06 -13.78
N PHE A 597 2.30 18.95 -14.46
CA PHE A 597 1.68 18.64 -15.74
C PHE A 597 2.59 19.21 -16.85
N ILE A 598 3.02 18.37 -17.75
CA ILE A 598 3.96 18.74 -18.84
C ILE A 598 3.25 18.57 -20.18
N GLY A 599 3.12 19.61 -20.96
CA GLY A 599 2.57 19.62 -22.32
C GLY A 599 3.52 20.39 -23.27
N ASP A 600 3.62 20.07 -24.54
CA ASP A 600 3.29 18.83 -25.20
C ASP A 600 4.48 17.87 -25.14
N THR A 601 4.24 16.61 -24.83
CA THR A 601 5.32 15.64 -24.64
C THR A 601 5.51 14.67 -25.81
N GLN A 602 4.55 14.61 -26.78
CA GLN A 602 4.57 13.49 -27.74
C GLN A 602 3.98 13.80 -29.11
N VAL A 603 3.19 14.86 -29.29
CA VAL A 603 2.39 15.06 -30.50
C VAL A 603 3.01 16.08 -31.45
N ARG A 604 3.45 17.22 -30.94
CA ARG A 604 3.92 18.33 -31.74
C ARG A 604 5.41 18.61 -31.55
N PRO A 605 6.25 18.30 -32.54
CA PRO A 605 7.70 18.51 -32.41
C PRO A 605 8.08 19.99 -32.46
N ASN A 606 7.30 20.84 -33.16
CA ASN A 606 7.58 22.29 -33.26
C ASN A 606 6.30 23.12 -33.41
N PRO A 607 5.51 23.25 -32.33
CA PRO A 607 4.26 24.02 -32.36
C PRO A 607 4.48 25.52 -32.56
N THR A 608 3.49 26.23 -33.16
CA THR A 608 3.49 27.69 -33.25
C THR A 608 3.15 28.35 -31.90
N ALA A 609 3.27 29.67 -31.82
CA ALA A 609 2.91 30.40 -30.60
C ALA A 609 1.41 30.30 -30.27
N GLU A 610 0.56 30.34 -31.29
CA GLU A 610 -0.89 30.17 -31.21
C GLU A 610 -1.26 28.77 -30.69
N GLU A 611 -0.61 27.73 -31.26
CA GLU A 611 -0.81 26.35 -30.85
C GLU A 611 -0.37 26.13 -29.40
N LEU A 612 0.76 26.70 -28.98
CA LEU A 612 1.23 26.63 -27.59
C LEU A 612 0.23 27.31 -26.62
N ALA A 613 -0.33 28.45 -26.98
CA ALA A 613 -1.33 29.13 -26.17
C ALA A 613 -2.64 28.31 -26.06
N GLU A 614 -3.06 27.69 -27.17
CA GLU A 614 -4.21 26.78 -27.19
C GLU A 614 -3.98 25.55 -26.30
N MET A 615 -2.83 24.89 -26.44
CA MET A 615 -2.43 23.76 -25.60
C MET A 615 -2.46 24.11 -24.10
N ALA A 616 -1.90 25.24 -23.74
CA ALA A 616 -1.88 25.71 -22.37
C ALA A 616 -3.29 25.97 -21.82
N SER A 617 -4.18 26.53 -22.62
CA SER A 617 -5.58 26.72 -22.25
C SER A 617 -6.34 25.41 -22.04
N LEU A 618 -6.15 24.44 -22.95
CA LEU A 618 -6.72 23.10 -22.84
C LEU A 618 -6.17 22.35 -21.62
N ALA A 619 -4.85 22.40 -21.41
CA ALA A 619 -4.19 21.80 -20.26
C ALA A 619 -4.72 22.35 -18.93
N ALA A 620 -4.93 23.66 -18.83
CA ALA A 620 -5.49 24.30 -17.64
C ALA A 620 -6.86 23.73 -17.26
N ASN A 621 -7.72 23.47 -18.23
CA ASN A 621 -9.02 22.86 -18.00
C ASN A 621 -8.91 21.42 -17.46
N HIS A 622 -7.90 20.66 -17.88
CA HIS A 622 -7.65 19.32 -17.36
C HIS A 622 -7.05 19.36 -15.95
N VAL A 623 -6.09 20.27 -15.67
CA VAL A 623 -5.50 20.44 -14.33
C VAL A 623 -6.56 20.78 -13.28
N THR A 624 -7.52 21.63 -13.64
CA THR A 624 -8.64 22.01 -12.74
C THR A 624 -9.48 20.80 -12.32
N ARG A 625 -9.58 19.73 -13.14
CA ARG A 625 -10.31 18.49 -12.78
C ARG A 625 -9.67 17.73 -11.61
N PHE A 626 -8.39 18.01 -11.30
CA PHE A 626 -7.68 17.48 -10.15
C PHE A 626 -7.81 18.36 -8.89
N ASN A 627 -8.70 19.37 -8.91
CA ASN A 627 -8.85 20.39 -7.86
C ASN A 627 -7.59 21.23 -7.63
N ILE A 628 -6.75 21.39 -8.67
CA ILE A 628 -5.52 22.18 -8.65
C ILE A 628 -5.74 23.46 -9.45
N LYS A 629 -5.42 24.62 -8.86
CA LYS A 629 -5.36 25.89 -9.60
C LYS A 629 -4.15 25.85 -10.53
N PRO A 630 -4.33 25.92 -11.86
CA PRO A 630 -3.21 25.86 -12.80
C PRO A 630 -2.32 27.10 -12.68
N LYS A 631 -1.01 26.87 -12.68
CA LYS A 631 0.04 27.87 -12.86
C LYS A 631 0.93 27.41 -14.01
N ILE A 632 1.06 28.25 -15.03
CA ILE A 632 1.60 27.84 -16.33
C ILE A 632 2.94 28.55 -16.55
N ALA A 633 3.97 27.76 -16.88
CA ALA A 633 5.26 28.27 -17.30
C ALA A 633 5.54 27.84 -18.74
N PHE A 634 5.82 28.81 -19.61
CA PHE A 634 6.33 28.54 -20.95
C PHE A 634 7.84 28.34 -20.90
N VAL A 635 8.25 27.08 -21.05
CA VAL A 635 9.64 26.67 -20.82
C VAL A 635 10.49 26.82 -22.09
N SER A 636 11.67 27.43 -21.94
CA SER A 636 12.65 27.65 -23.00
C SER A 636 14.07 27.44 -22.44
N HIS A 637 15.09 27.57 -23.30
CA HIS A 637 16.50 27.64 -22.93
C HIS A 637 16.92 29.06 -22.48
N SER A 638 15.99 30.02 -22.47
CA SER A 638 16.17 31.43 -22.11
C SER A 638 15.27 31.85 -20.97
N ASP A 639 15.71 32.77 -20.15
CA ASP A 639 14.91 33.46 -19.10
C ASP A 639 14.62 34.89 -19.53
N PHE A 640 13.33 35.22 -19.71
CA PHE A 640 12.79 36.58 -19.84
C PHE A 640 13.56 37.50 -20.83
N GLY A 641 13.94 36.96 -22.00
CA GLY A 641 14.66 37.71 -23.02
C GLY A 641 16.19 37.64 -22.92
N GLY A 642 16.72 36.90 -21.95
CA GLY A 642 18.17 36.76 -21.75
C GLY A 642 18.92 36.15 -22.92
N TYR A 643 18.26 35.36 -23.76
CA TYR A 643 18.82 34.80 -24.98
C TYR A 643 17.79 34.83 -26.12
N ASP A 644 17.99 35.76 -27.06
CA ASP A 644 17.00 36.06 -28.10
C ASP A 644 17.15 35.16 -29.34
N THR A 645 16.42 34.06 -29.37
CA THR A 645 16.31 33.10 -30.48
C THR A 645 14.90 33.03 -31.01
N GLU A 646 14.71 32.37 -32.14
CA GLU A 646 13.39 32.12 -32.71
C GLU A 646 12.50 31.35 -31.71
N SER A 647 13.03 30.33 -31.03
CA SER A 647 12.27 29.53 -30.09
C SER A 647 11.95 30.30 -28.81
N SER A 648 12.83 31.16 -28.30
CA SER A 648 12.52 31.99 -27.12
C SER A 648 11.50 33.06 -27.42
N ARG A 649 11.60 33.71 -28.60
CA ARG A 649 10.58 34.67 -29.08
C ARG A 649 9.19 34.02 -29.22
N LYS A 650 9.15 32.80 -29.78
CA LYS A 650 7.93 32.03 -29.89
C LYS A 650 7.27 31.78 -28.52
N MET A 651 8.05 31.40 -27.51
CA MET A 651 7.53 31.14 -26.14
C MET A 651 7.04 32.44 -25.47
N ARG A 652 7.73 33.59 -25.66
CA ARG A 652 7.22 34.91 -25.21
C ARG A 652 5.90 35.26 -25.88
N GLN A 653 5.80 35.06 -27.19
CA GLN A 653 4.57 35.31 -27.94
C GLN A 653 3.43 34.42 -27.46
N ALA A 654 3.68 33.14 -27.23
CA ALA A 654 2.68 32.20 -26.68
C ALA A 654 2.20 32.66 -25.30
N THR A 655 3.11 33.12 -24.43
CA THR A 655 2.76 33.68 -23.11
C THR A 655 1.86 34.89 -23.25
N ALA A 656 2.18 35.82 -24.15
CA ALA A 656 1.37 37.01 -24.38
C ALA A 656 -0.03 36.67 -24.94
N LEU A 657 -0.11 35.75 -25.91
CA LEU A 657 -1.37 35.27 -26.47
C LEU A 657 -2.25 34.59 -25.43
N LEU A 658 -1.67 33.74 -24.56
CA LEU A 658 -2.44 33.10 -23.49
C LEU A 658 -2.99 34.15 -22.50
N LYS A 659 -2.16 35.09 -22.05
CA LYS A 659 -2.58 36.20 -21.15
C LYS A 659 -3.71 37.05 -21.76
N GLN A 660 -3.68 37.24 -23.08
CA GLN A 660 -4.72 37.98 -23.79
C GLN A 660 -6.05 37.20 -23.89
N HIS A 661 -5.98 35.89 -24.24
CA HIS A 661 -7.17 35.08 -24.45
C HIS A 661 -7.77 34.51 -23.16
N ARG A 662 -6.94 34.27 -22.15
CA ARG A 662 -7.29 33.68 -20.84
C ARG A 662 -6.66 34.48 -19.69
N PRO A 663 -7.13 35.74 -19.46
CA PRO A 663 -6.62 36.57 -18.36
C PRO A 663 -6.91 36.01 -16.96
N ASP A 664 -7.77 35.01 -16.87
CA ASP A 664 -8.08 34.25 -15.66
C ASP A 664 -6.98 33.29 -15.26
N LEU A 665 -6.08 32.93 -16.16
CA LEU A 665 -4.98 31.99 -15.92
C LEU A 665 -3.69 32.69 -15.49
N GLU A 666 -3.05 32.15 -14.46
CA GLU A 666 -1.73 32.58 -14.01
C GLU A 666 -0.67 31.94 -14.92
N ALA A 667 -0.07 32.74 -15.81
CA ALA A 667 0.92 32.27 -16.77
C ALA A 667 2.13 33.21 -16.83
N ASP A 668 3.34 32.64 -17.03
CA ASP A 668 4.56 33.40 -17.17
C ASP A 668 5.56 32.70 -18.09
N GLY A 669 6.58 33.45 -18.58
CA GLY A 669 7.65 32.92 -19.45
C GLY A 669 8.02 33.93 -20.56
N GLU A 670 9.05 33.63 -21.37
CA GLU A 670 9.78 32.33 -21.37
C GLU A 670 10.70 32.24 -20.15
N MET A 671 10.91 31.03 -19.67
CA MET A 671 11.86 30.77 -18.58
C MET A 671 12.45 29.35 -18.67
N GLN A 672 13.61 29.13 -18.08
CA GLN A 672 14.20 27.80 -17.96
C GLN A 672 13.41 26.92 -16.98
N GLY A 673 13.58 25.58 -17.09
CA GLY A 673 12.84 24.64 -16.26
C GLY A 673 13.14 24.75 -14.77
N ASP A 674 14.37 25.05 -14.38
CA ASP A 674 14.75 25.31 -12.98
C ASP A 674 14.17 26.63 -12.46
N THR A 675 14.14 27.69 -13.30
CA THR A 675 13.47 28.95 -13.01
C THR A 675 11.96 28.75 -12.79
N ALA A 676 11.33 27.89 -13.58
CA ALA A 676 9.93 27.55 -13.42
C ALA A 676 9.63 26.84 -12.07
N LEU A 677 10.56 25.99 -11.59
CA LEU A 677 10.36 25.12 -10.43
C LEU A 677 10.93 25.69 -9.12
N SER A 678 11.84 26.68 -9.18
CA SER A 678 12.53 27.25 -8.02
C SER A 678 12.23 28.74 -7.86
N ALA A 679 11.62 29.12 -6.73
CA ALA A 679 11.40 30.52 -6.39
C ALA A 679 12.71 31.32 -6.27
N THR A 680 13.78 30.67 -5.82
CA THR A 680 15.10 31.29 -5.72
C THR A 680 15.70 31.53 -7.10
N ALA A 681 15.68 30.54 -8.00
CA ALA A 681 16.15 30.68 -9.37
C ALA A 681 15.37 31.79 -10.10
N ARG A 682 14.05 31.81 -9.97
CA ARG A 682 13.17 32.83 -10.57
C ARG A 682 13.52 34.26 -10.09
N LYS A 683 13.80 34.42 -8.82
CA LYS A 683 14.20 35.73 -8.28
C LYS A 683 15.53 36.23 -8.89
N PHE A 684 16.49 35.33 -9.07
CA PHE A 684 17.76 35.71 -9.73
C PHE A 684 17.58 36.03 -11.22
N ALA A 685 16.82 35.21 -11.95
CA ALA A 685 16.54 35.44 -13.37
C ALA A 685 15.80 36.77 -13.62
N SER A 686 14.83 37.13 -12.77
CA SER A 686 14.11 38.39 -12.89
C SER A 686 14.98 39.64 -12.61
N ILE A 687 15.96 39.54 -11.71
CA ILE A 687 16.94 40.60 -11.44
C ILE A 687 17.89 40.77 -12.63
N ALA A 688 18.35 39.65 -13.23
CA ALA A 688 19.22 39.68 -14.41
C ALA A 688 18.52 40.32 -15.63
N ALA A 689 17.24 39.98 -15.85
CA ALA A 689 16.45 40.57 -16.93
C ALA A 689 16.21 42.08 -16.76
N SER A 690 15.99 42.55 -15.54
CA SER A 690 15.81 43.98 -15.25
C SER A 690 17.10 44.79 -15.34
N ALA A 691 18.28 44.15 -15.24
CA ALA A 691 19.59 44.79 -15.39
C ALA A 691 20.06 44.91 -16.87
N SER A 692 19.40 44.18 -17.78
CA SER A 692 19.70 44.17 -19.23
C SER A 692 18.76 45.05 -20.06
N THR A 693 17.74 45.65 -19.45
CA THR A 693 16.89 46.72 -20.00
C THR A 693 17.30 48.10 -19.46
#